data_0fa933343270f6ee2b7908f78b9332ca
#
_entry.id   0fa933343270f6ee2b7908f78b9332ca
#
_cell.length_a   1.000
_cell.length_b   1.000
_cell.length_c   1.000
_cell.angle_alpha   90.00
_cell.angle_beta   90.00
_cell.angle_gamma   90.00
#
_symmetry.space_group_name_H-M   'P 1'
#
loop_
_entity.id
_entity.type
_entity.pdbx_description
1 polymer ?
#
loop_
_entity_poly.entity_id
_entity_poly.type
_entity_poly.pdbx_seq_one_letter_code
_entity_poly.pdbx_strand_id
1 'polypeptide(L)'
;MRTLVTAILLILAGSLSATTGFWPGTEYDSNAPEFKQILGHEIGERISSPAEIRAGFDALIEAYPDRIRLFPYAESWQGRELYFVVIGTPDRIADLASIREDIQTIAHPDRHEADEIDEAIARVPGTTWLSYSVHGNEISPSDAGLLAAWHLLAAVDDPVVDAILAETLVFIDPLQNPDGRARFVHTFESAEGLEPSASRLSAEHDEPWPSGRSNHYLFDLNRDWVAITQPETAGRVAALLEWYPLAFVDAHEMGGDSTYFFAPEAVPYNPLLAADQRANLSRFGRNNARWFDRFGFAYFTREVYDAFYPGYGASWPSYYGAIAMTYEQASPRGLLLRKRDGSTFTYADAVRHQFVASIATAETVAENRERLWNDFRAYRESAIEMARNEGPRAWVIPTQADQGGADRLGGLLARHGIDAWRVTETTQTCGRELAPGSYVVPADQPEYRKARVLLDQRVEMDETFLAEQERRRAKDLSDEIYDVTAWSLPLMFNIDVLRCSRSVAISGMERVAPGEQPRGQLIGDDAEVAWLAPGGSLATARLMAASLREGLKVRSNERPFVHGDREFSAGTLIFPVADNPDDLAETLAELVETTGADVIGVDDGWITEGPNFGSNRVRTIVAPRIALAWDEPTGRYAPGAVRFVLERQIGYPVVPIRVQTLRNADLNRFDVVILPDGGRYQDALGERGRDHLADWVAAGGVLVTMAGATEWAADSEVDLLAFRAENQVRDPDSTENGDADESSGRRVPGTLIESAEQFEALVTPEEETPDSVAGVIVRAEVDSDHWLAAGVAETVNVLVRGDRVFQPISRDQGRNVARFAAADELLASGYLWEENRRQLAFKPFVVTQNHGRGLIVGFTEDPSVRAYLDGLNMLLVNAVLRAPSYSAKLR
;
A
#
# COMPACT_ATOMS: atom_id res chain seq x y z
N MET A 1 -39.06 38.26 65.74
CA MET A 1 -39.65 37.80 64.51
C MET A 1 -38.77 38.37 63.40
N ARG A 2 -37.90 37.54 62.86
CA ARG A 2 -37.05 37.90 61.71
C ARG A 2 -37.59 37.06 60.50
N THR A 3 -38.16 37.73 59.53
CA THR A 3 -38.69 37.13 58.31
C THR A 3 -37.52 37.00 57.33
N LEU A 4 -37.17 35.75 57.02
CA LEU A 4 -36.19 35.44 55.96
C LEU A 4 -36.92 35.51 54.60
N VAL A 5 -36.49 36.43 53.76
CA VAL A 5 -36.88 36.43 52.35
C VAL A 5 -35.85 35.65 51.57
N THR A 6 -36.20 34.45 51.15
CA THR A 6 -35.36 33.65 50.26
C THR A 6 -35.63 34.08 48.83
N ALA A 7 -34.71 34.80 48.24
CA ALA A 7 -34.73 35.04 46.77
C ALA A 7 -34.29 33.80 46.04
N ILE A 8 -35.22 33.17 45.34
CA ILE A 8 -34.94 32.12 44.39
C ILE A 8 -34.40 32.80 43.11
N LEU A 9 -33.09 32.80 42.89
CA LEU A 9 -32.49 33.05 41.59
C LEU A 9 -32.73 31.81 40.75
N LEU A 10 -33.70 31.88 39.84
CA LEU A 10 -33.77 30.97 38.70
C LEU A 10 -32.60 31.30 37.78
N ILE A 11 -31.51 30.54 37.91
CA ILE A 11 -30.49 30.47 36.88
C ILE A 11 -31.11 29.68 35.75
N LEU A 12 -31.53 30.36 34.67
CA LEU A 12 -31.71 29.79 33.36
C LEU A 12 -30.28 29.39 32.87
N ALA A 13 -29.82 28.24 33.31
CA ALA A 13 -28.77 27.55 32.61
C ALA A 13 -29.37 27.02 31.31
N GLY A 14 -29.36 27.84 30.26
CA GLY A 14 -29.43 27.25 28.90
C GLY A 14 -28.39 26.16 28.84
N SER A 15 -28.78 24.94 28.52
CA SER A 15 -27.84 23.88 28.18
C SER A 15 -27.01 24.38 27.01
N LEU A 16 -25.82 24.92 27.30
CA LEU A 16 -24.81 25.07 26.26
C LEU A 16 -24.57 23.64 25.74
N SER A 17 -24.85 23.38 24.48
CA SER A 17 -24.48 22.15 23.83
C SER A 17 -22.99 21.91 24.08
N ALA A 18 -22.60 20.66 24.41
CA ALA A 18 -21.18 20.33 24.63
C ALA A 18 -20.33 20.73 23.42
N THR A 19 -20.92 20.71 22.23
CA THR A 19 -20.30 21.11 20.94
C THR A 19 -19.78 22.54 20.93
N THR A 20 -20.45 23.51 21.59
CA THR A 20 -20.00 24.92 21.67
C THR A 20 -18.74 25.12 22.52
N GLY A 21 -18.40 24.15 23.35
CA GLY A 21 -17.19 24.20 24.20
C GLY A 21 -15.89 23.95 23.43
N PHE A 22 -15.93 23.38 22.23
CA PHE A 22 -14.73 23.11 21.43
C PHE A 22 -14.06 24.37 20.87
N TRP A 23 -14.85 25.42 20.55
CA TRP A 23 -14.37 26.74 20.09
C TRP A 23 -15.01 27.87 20.91
N PRO A 24 -14.45 28.26 22.04
CA PRO A 24 -15.03 29.24 22.95
C PRO A 24 -15.11 30.65 22.34
N GLY A 25 -16.26 31.29 22.50
CA GLY A 25 -16.50 32.69 22.13
C GLY A 25 -17.22 32.89 20.80
N THR A 26 -17.49 31.82 20.03
CA THR A 26 -18.31 31.87 18.83
C THR A 26 -19.80 31.72 19.17
N GLU A 27 -20.66 32.51 18.54
CA GLU A 27 -22.10 32.35 18.53
C GLU A 27 -22.47 31.45 17.34
N TYR A 28 -23.50 30.62 17.52
CA TYR A 28 -23.94 29.67 16.50
C TYR A 28 -25.40 29.89 16.12
N ASP A 29 -25.76 29.61 14.87
CA ASP A 29 -27.12 29.67 14.37
C ASP A 29 -28.01 28.75 15.23
N SER A 30 -29.10 29.33 15.74
CA SER A 30 -30.06 28.60 16.56
C SER A 30 -30.83 27.50 15.82
N ASN A 31 -30.78 27.49 14.49
CA ASN A 31 -31.35 26.47 13.62
C ASN A 31 -30.35 25.41 13.19
N ALA A 32 -29.08 25.52 13.65
CA ALA A 32 -28.07 24.51 13.35
C ALA A 32 -28.48 23.12 13.87
N PRO A 33 -28.21 22.06 13.14
CA PRO A 33 -28.52 20.70 13.58
C PRO A 33 -27.85 20.38 14.93
N GLU A 34 -28.62 19.85 15.88
CA GLU A 34 -28.11 19.36 17.17
C GLU A 34 -27.72 17.86 17.03
N PHE A 35 -26.44 17.56 17.15
CA PHE A 35 -25.95 16.19 16.96
C PHE A 35 -26.59 15.18 17.91
N LYS A 36 -26.87 15.56 19.15
CA LYS A 36 -27.57 14.69 20.09
C LYS A 36 -28.92 14.20 19.62
N GLN A 37 -29.64 15.00 18.83
CA GLN A 37 -30.95 14.61 18.27
C GLN A 37 -30.78 13.70 17.06
N ILE A 38 -29.66 13.83 16.30
CA ILE A 38 -29.41 13.09 15.06
C ILE A 38 -28.69 11.77 15.36
N LEU A 39 -27.61 11.82 16.15
CA LEU A 39 -26.72 10.71 16.43
C LEU A 39 -27.09 9.97 17.74
N GLY A 40 -27.90 10.59 18.61
CA GLY A 40 -28.17 10.08 19.96
C GLY A 40 -27.12 10.45 21.01
N HIS A 41 -26.05 11.12 20.63
CA HIS A 41 -24.94 11.59 21.48
C HIS A 41 -24.35 12.89 20.97
N GLU A 42 -23.62 13.61 21.82
CA GLU A 42 -22.82 14.75 21.40
C GLU A 42 -21.49 14.30 20.79
N ILE A 43 -20.91 15.13 19.92
CA ILE A 43 -19.56 14.88 19.37
C ILE A 43 -18.54 14.83 20.51
N GLY A 44 -17.70 13.80 20.50
CA GLY A 44 -16.72 13.53 21.56
C GLY A 44 -17.26 12.77 22.79
N GLU A 45 -18.58 12.53 22.88
CA GLU A 45 -19.19 11.71 23.92
C GLU A 45 -19.11 10.21 23.61
N ARG A 46 -19.29 9.86 22.33
CA ARG A 46 -19.17 8.48 21.81
C ARG A 46 -18.42 8.50 20.48
N ILE A 47 -17.92 7.33 20.09
CA ILE A 47 -17.23 7.14 18.80
C ILE A 47 -18.30 6.88 17.74
N SER A 48 -18.49 7.83 16.80
CA SER A 48 -19.50 7.71 15.76
C SER A 48 -19.20 6.60 14.76
N SER A 49 -20.20 5.80 14.44
CA SER A 49 -20.15 4.80 13.38
C SER A 49 -20.14 5.45 11.98
N PRO A 50 -19.79 4.72 10.90
CA PRO A 50 -19.90 5.25 9.54
C PRO A 50 -21.30 5.76 9.18
N ALA A 51 -22.35 5.11 9.68
CA ALA A 51 -23.73 5.51 9.44
C ALA A 51 -24.09 6.80 10.18
N GLU A 52 -23.63 6.97 11.40
CA GLU A 52 -23.83 8.19 12.19
C GLU A 52 -23.07 9.38 11.58
N ILE A 53 -21.82 9.21 11.16
CA ILE A 53 -21.07 10.26 10.44
C ILE A 53 -21.86 10.70 9.19
N ARG A 54 -22.40 9.75 8.40
CA ARG A 54 -23.20 10.06 7.21
C ARG A 54 -24.48 10.82 7.61
N ALA A 55 -25.20 10.37 8.63
CA ALA A 55 -26.41 11.03 9.09
C ALA A 55 -26.15 12.48 9.56
N GLY A 56 -25.01 12.74 10.21
CA GLY A 56 -24.56 14.07 10.58
C GLY A 56 -24.37 14.98 9.36
N PHE A 57 -23.69 14.49 8.32
CA PHE A 57 -23.53 15.26 7.08
C PHE A 57 -24.84 15.45 6.32
N ASP A 58 -25.72 14.45 6.26
CA ASP A 58 -27.03 14.57 5.63
C ASP A 58 -27.89 15.67 6.31
N ALA A 59 -27.82 15.76 7.65
CA ALA A 59 -28.52 16.83 8.40
C ALA A 59 -27.91 18.23 8.11
N LEU A 60 -26.59 18.33 7.97
CA LEU A 60 -25.94 19.59 7.58
C LEU A 60 -26.34 20.02 6.16
N ILE A 61 -26.43 19.08 5.23
CA ILE A 61 -26.86 19.33 3.84
C ILE A 61 -28.32 19.79 3.81
N GLU A 62 -29.19 19.20 4.62
CA GLU A 62 -30.59 19.61 4.74
C GLU A 62 -30.72 21.02 5.31
N ALA A 63 -29.92 21.36 6.33
CA ALA A 63 -29.96 22.66 7.00
C ALA A 63 -29.34 23.79 6.17
N TYR A 64 -28.28 23.49 5.39
CA TYR A 64 -27.50 24.48 4.64
C TYR A 64 -27.31 24.11 3.15
N PRO A 65 -28.40 23.85 2.39
CA PRO A 65 -28.32 23.24 1.05
C PRO A 65 -27.60 24.07 0.00
N ASP A 66 -27.44 25.36 0.23
CA ASP A 66 -26.74 26.30 -0.63
C ASP A 66 -25.26 26.56 -0.23
N ARG A 67 -24.82 25.98 0.90
CA ARG A 67 -23.46 26.19 1.43
C ARG A 67 -22.60 24.92 1.49
N ILE A 68 -23.20 23.76 1.30
CA ILE A 68 -22.53 22.46 1.31
C ILE A 68 -23.02 21.59 0.16
N ARG A 69 -22.10 20.84 -0.46
CA ARG A 69 -22.40 19.87 -1.52
C ARG A 69 -21.63 18.58 -1.29
N LEU A 70 -22.31 17.45 -1.41
CA LEU A 70 -21.70 16.11 -1.30
C LEU A 70 -21.40 15.53 -2.68
N PHE A 71 -20.23 14.88 -2.78
CA PHE A 71 -19.74 14.17 -3.96
C PHE A 71 -19.30 12.76 -3.59
N PRO A 72 -20.03 11.70 -4.03
CA PRO A 72 -19.56 10.33 -3.89
C PRO A 72 -18.39 10.11 -4.85
N TYR A 73 -17.36 9.35 -4.40
CA TYR A 73 -16.21 9.05 -5.24
C TYR A 73 -15.88 7.55 -5.37
N ALA A 74 -16.39 6.70 -4.47
CA ALA A 74 -16.20 5.26 -4.54
C ALA A 74 -17.20 4.50 -3.65
N GLU A 75 -17.17 3.18 -3.75
CA GLU A 75 -17.73 2.26 -2.77
C GLU A 75 -16.63 1.36 -2.23
N SER A 76 -16.64 1.11 -0.91
CA SER A 76 -15.71 0.16 -0.28
C SER A 76 -16.05 -1.28 -0.69
N TRP A 77 -15.15 -2.23 -0.39
CA TRP A 77 -15.40 -3.65 -0.65
C TRP A 77 -16.67 -4.21 0.03
N GLN A 78 -17.15 -3.56 1.09
CA GLN A 78 -18.40 -3.95 1.79
C GLN A 78 -19.60 -3.10 1.35
N GLY A 79 -19.48 -2.35 0.26
CA GLY A 79 -20.58 -1.57 -0.33
C GLY A 79 -20.92 -0.30 0.45
N ARG A 80 -19.97 0.25 1.23
CA ARG A 80 -20.15 1.54 1.88
C ARG A 80 -19.71 2.67 0.96
N GLU A 81 -20.55 3.67 0.82
CA GLU A 81 -20.23 4.85 0.01
C GLU A 81 -19.07 5.65 0.65
N LEU A 82 -18.09 6.03 -0.17
CA LEU A 82 -17.07 6.99 0.15
C LEU A 82 -17.40 8.30 -0.55
N TYR A 83 -17.31 9.39 0.19
CA TYR A 83 -17.70 10.71 -0.30
C TYR A 83 -16.87 11.82 0.36
N PHE A 84 -16.79 12.94 -0.30
CA PHE A 84 -16.36 14.18 0.31
C PHE A 84 -17.47 15.23 0.20
N VAL A 85 -17.42 16.24 1.06
CA VAL A 85 -18.27 17.42 0.96
C VAL A 85 -17.42 18.64 0.66
N VAL A 86 -18.02 19.59 -0.04
CA VAL A 86 -17.44 20.91 -0.33
C VAL A 86 -18.25 21.96 0.40
N ILE A 87 -17.59 22.81 1.19
CA ILE A 87 -18.20 23.89 1.95
C ILE A 87 -17.68 25.24 1.43
N GLY A 88 -18.60 26.19 1.23
CA GLY A 88 -18.29 27.52 0.75
C GLY A 88 -19.45 28.48 0.89
N THR A 89 -19.31 29.69 0.35
CA THR A 89 -20.43 30.64 0.22
C THR A 89 -21.45 30.12 -0.80
N PRO A 90 -22.73 30.57 -0.74
CA PRO A 90 -23.76 30.16 -1.69
C PRO A 90 -23.36 30.37 -3.15
N ASP A 91 -22.75 31.49 -3.47
CA ASP A 91 -22.30 31.81 -4.83
C ASP A 91 -21.24 30.83 -5.33
N ARG A 92 -20.28 30.43 -4.48
CA ARG A 92 -19.25 29.45 -4.82
C ARG A 92 -19.81 28.03 -4.97
N ILE A 93 -20.72 27.64 -4.08
CA ILE A 93 -21.36 26.32 -4.20
C ILE A 93 -22.21 26.21 -5.45
N ALA A 94 -22.82 27.33 -5.89
CA ALA A 94 -23.55 27.38 -7.15
C ALA A 94 -22.63 27.33 -8.39
N ASP A 95 -21.39 27.81 -8.27
CA ASP A 95 -20.42 27.95 -9.38
C ASP A 95 -19.28 26.92 -9.37
N LEU A 96 -19.43 25.80 -8.65
CA LEU A 96 -18.39 24.76 -8.52
C LEU A 96 -17.86 24.25 -9.86
N ALA A 97 -18.69 24.22 -10.91
CA ALA A 97 -18.26 23.75 -12.23
C ALA A 97 -17.22 24.70 -12.86
N SER A 98 -17.47 26.02 -12.82
CA SER A 98 -16.54 27.04 -13.31
C SER A 98 -15.26 27.10 -12.49
N ILE A 99 -15.39 27.01 -11.16
CA ILE A 99 -14.22 26.97 -10.27
C ILE A 99 -13.32 25.76 -10.60
N ARG A 100 -13.91 24.61 -10.88
CA ARG A 100 -13.16 23.42 -11.27
C ARG A 100 -12.46 23.62 -12.63
N GLU A 101 -13.11 24.25 -13.59
CA GLU A 101 -12.48 24.59 -14.89
C GLU A 101 -11.28 25.51 -14.68
N ASP A 102 -11.41 26.56 -13.85
CA ASP A 102 -10.29 27.43 -13.50
C ASP A 102 -9.13 26.66 -12.83
N ILE A 103 -9.43 25.75 -11.91
CA ILE A 103 -8.42 24.88 -11.29
C ILE A 103 -7.71 24.01 -12.34
N GLN A 104 -8.44 23.41 -13.26
CA GLN A 104 -7.86 22.60 -14.34
C GLN A 104 -6.99 23.46 -15.28
N THR A 105 -7.40 24.70 -15.57
CA THR A 105 -6.60 25.66 -16.34
C THR A 105 -5.26 25.92 -15.66
N ILE A 106 -5.25 26.19 -14.36
CA ILE A 106 -4.01 26.43 -13.60
C ILE A 106 -3.15 25.15 -13.52
N ALA A 107 -3.79 23.98 -13.37
CA ALA A 107 -3.10 22.72 -13.25
C ALA A 107 -2.42 22.24 -14.56
N HIS A 108 -2.85 22.74 -15.71
CA HIS A 108 -2.34 22.35 -17.03
C HIS A 108 -1.73 23.51 -17.83
N PRO A 109 -0.63 24.11 -17.33
CA PRO A 109 0.00 25.25 -18.00
C PRO A 109 0.62 24.90 -19.37
N ASP A 110 0.70 23.62 -19.71
CA ASP A 110 1.10 23.12 -21.03
C ASP A 110 -0.01 23.27 -22.09
N ARG A 111 -1.24 23.58 -21.70
CA ARG A 111 -2.44 23.64 -22.57
C ARG A 111 -3.09 25.01 -22.63
N HIS A 112 -2.67 25.95 -21.79
CA HIS A 112 -3.28 27.26 -21.63
C HIS A 112 -2.25 28.37 -21.72
N GLU A 113 -2.68 29.55 -22.19
CA GLU A 113 -1.84 30.74 -22.25
C GLU A 113 -1.68 31.37 -20.86
N ALA A 114 -0.57 32.08 -20.67
CA ALA A 114 -0.24 32.66 -19.36
C ALA A 114 -1.33 33.64 -18.85
N ASP A 115 -1.92 34.42 -19.74
CA ASP A 115 -2.99 35.40 -19.40
C ASP A 115 -4.26 34.66 -18.92
N GLU A 116 -4.63 33.54 -19.52
CA GLU A 116 -5.75 32.69 -19.09
C GLU A 116 -5.54 32.16 -17.67
N ILE A 117 -4.31 31.70 -17.38
CA ILE A 117 -3.93 31.20 -16.05
C ILE A 117 -3.97 32.35 -15.01
N ASP A 118 -3.46 33.54 -15.35
CA ASP A 118 -3.48 34.69 -14.46
C ASP A 118 -4.92 35.12 -14.14
N GLU A 119 -5.82 35.10 -15.11
CA GLU A 119 -7.25 35.39 -14.92
C GLU A 119 -7.93 34.30 -14.04
N ALA A 120 -7.59 33.04 -14.21
CA ALA A 120 -8.09 31.95 -13.39
C ALA A 120 -7.62 32.10 -11.92
N ILE A 121 -6.33 32.39 -11.68
CA ILE A 121 -5.79 32.61 -10.33
C ILE A 121 -6.48 33.81 -9.63
N ALA A 122 -6.81 34.86 -10.38
CA ALA A 122 -7.49 36.00 -9.81
C ALA A 122 -8.91 35.65 -9.28
N ARG A 123 -9.60 34.69 -9.90
CA ARG A 123 -11.00 34.34 -9.58
C ARG A 123 -11.11 33.16 -8.61
N VAL A 124 -10.24 32.15 -8.75
CA VAL A 124 -10.39 30.87 -8.07
C VAL A 124 -10.23 31.00 -6.55
N PRO A 125 -11.10 30.39 -5.72
CA PRO A 125 -10.89 30.35 -4.28
C PRO A 125 -9.69 29.47 -3.92
N GLY A 126 -9.09 29.66 -2.73
CA GLY A 126 -8.17 28.69 -2.18
C GLY A 126 -8.88 27.37 -1.89
N THR A 127 -8.15 26.27 -1.94
CA THR A 127 -8.72 24.92 -1.72
C THR A 127 -7.99 24.20 -0.61
N THR A 128 -8.74 23.75 0.40
CA THR A 128 -8.24 22.97 1.53
C THR A 128 -8.93 21.61 1.52
N TRP A 129 -8.18 20.52 1.44
CA TRP A 129 -8.72 19.15 1.53
C TRP A 129 -8.33 18.52 2.86
N LEU A 130 -9.32 18.20 3.68
CA LEU A 130 -9.17 17.59 4.99
C LEU A 130 -9.63 16.13 4.89
N SER A 131 -8.68 15.20 4.95
CA SER A 131 -8.92 13.77 4.89
C SER A 131 -8.82 13.14 6.27
N TYR A 132 -9.79 12.30 6.61
CA TYR A 132 -9.91 11.75 7.95
C TYR A 132 -10.05 10.24 7.95
N SER A 133 -9.46 9.58 8.97
CA SER A 133 -9.62 8.16 9.27
C SER A 133 -9.33 7.22 8.08
N VAL A 134 -8.17 7.41 7.42
CA VAL A 134 -7.63 6.41 6.47
C VAL A 134 -7.36 5.08 7.19
N HIS A 135 -7.07 5.14 8.47
CA HIS A 135 -7.11 4.01 9.39
C HIS A 135 -8.39 4.08 10.22
N GLY A 136 -9.25 3.07 10.09
CA GLY A 136 -10.59 3.09 10.69
C GLY A 136 -10.59 3.06 12.23
N ASN A 137 -9.50 2.59 12.85
CA ASN A 137 -9.31 2.57 14.30
C ASN A 137 -8.63 3.82 14.87
N GLU A 138 -8.33 4.81 14.05
CA GLU A 138 -7.93 6.14 14.44
C GLU A 138 -9.20 6.99 14.52
N ILE A 139 -9.68 7.16 15.74
CA ILE A 139 -11.11 7.38 16.01
C ILE A 139 -11.55 8.84 15.99
N SER A 140 -10.71 9.78 16.45
CA SER A 140 -11.09 11.19 16.58
C SER A 140 -11.21 11.95 15.25
N PRO A 141 -10.46 11.62 14.16
CA PRO A 141 -10.50 12.43 12.96
C PRO A 141 -11.88 12.56 12.32
N SER A 142 -12.66 11.48 12.19
CA SER A 142 -13.97 11.54 11.52
C SER A 142 -14.96 12.44 12.25
N ASP A 143 -15.04 12.33 13.58
CA ASP A 143 -15.90 13.20 14.39
C ASP A 143 -15.43 14.65 14.38
N ALA A 144 -14.11 14.88 14.31
CA ALA A 144 -13.53 16.21 14.14
C ALA A 144 -13.87 16.81 12.76
N GLY A 145 -13.90 15.99 11.71
CA GLY A 145 -14.33 16.40 10.37
C GLY A 145 -15.80 16.85 10.34
N LEU A 146 -16.69 16.09 11.01
CA LEU A 146 -18.10 16.48 11.15
C LEU A 146 -18.26 17.77 11.96
N LEU A 147 -17.49 17.92 13.07
CA LEU A 147 -17.48 19.13 13.88
C LEU A 147 -16.95 20.35 13.10
N ALA A 148 -15.90 20.17 12.29
CA ALA A 148 -15.35 21.22 11.44
C ALA A 148 -16.38 21.70 10.41
N ALA A 149 -17.09 20.77 9.77
CA ALA A 149 -18.18 21.09 8.85
C ALA A 149 -19.29 21.90 9.54
N TRP A 150 -19.73 21.43 10.70
CA TRP A 150 -20.77 22.11 11.49
C TRP A 150 -20.33 23.52 11.90
N HIS A 151 -19.10 23.69 12.39
CA HIS A 151 -18.55 24.97 12.79
C HIS A 151 -18.50 25.97 11.62
N LEU A 152 -17.99 25.56 10.47
CA LEU A 152 -17.91 26.39 9.27
C LEU A 152 -19.30 26.82 8.74
N LEU A 153 -20.33 26.00 8.95
CA LEU A 153 -21.68 26.28 8.47
C LEU A 153 -22.52 27.05 9.45
N ALA A 154 -22.37 26.77 10.77
CA ALA A 154 -23.24 27.27 11.81
C ALA A 154 -22.69 28.49 12.58
N ALA A 155 -21.41 28.80 12.51
CA ALA A 155 -20.84 29.97 13.20
C ALA A 155 -21.42 31.28 12.62
N VAL A 156 -21.72 32.22 13.53
CA VAL A 156 -22.29 33.53 13.19
C VAL A 156 -21.33 34.62 13.64
N ASP A 157 -21.04 35.54 12.73
CA ASP A 157 -20.13 36.67 12.97
C ASP A 157 -18.77 36.27 13.58
N ASP A 158 -18.27 35.09 13.21
CA ASP A 158 -16.93 34.61 13.62
C ASP A 158 -15.89 35.08 12.59
N PRO A 159 -14.94 35.94 12.95
CA PRO A 159 -14.01 36.52 11.99
C PRO A 159 -13.07 35.52 11.34
N VAL A 160 -12.81 34.35 11.97
CA VAL A 160 -11.98 33.28 11.39
C VAL A 160 -12.77 32.52 10.34
N VAL A 161 -14.00 32.13 10.67
CA VAL A 161 -14.90 31.43 9.73
C VAL A 161 -15.24 32.31 8.54
N ASP A 162 -15.55 33.60 8.79
CA ASP A 162 -15.86 34.56 7.74
C ASP A 162 -14.68 34.71 6.76
N ALA A 163 -13.45 34.83 7.28
CA ALA A 163 -12.23 34.93 6.46
C ALA A 163 -12.01 33.64 5.63
N ILE A 164 -12.19 32.46 6.24
CA ILE A 164 -12.07 31.17 5.55
C ILE A 164 -13.06 31.10 4.40
N LEU A 165 -14.34 31.32 4.67
CA LEU A 165 -15.39 31.19 3.66
C LEU A 165 -15.32 32.29 2.60
N ALA A 166 -14.83 33.48 2.93
CA ALA A 166 -14.62 34.53 1.96
C ALA A 166 -13.55 34.19 0.90
N GLU A 167 -12.53 33.43 1.25
CA GLU A 167 -11.36 33.20 0.40
C GLU A 167 -11.21 31.75 -0.09
N THR A 168 -11.94 30.76 0.51
CA THR A 168 -11.69 29.35 0.22
C THR A 168 -12.93 28.52 -0.07
N LEU A 169 -12.69 27.32 -0.63
CA LEU A 169 -13.53 26.13 -0.53
C LEU A 169 -12.86 25.14 0.41
N VAL A 170 -13.61 24.60 1.35
CA VAL A 170 -13.14 23.56 2.25
C VAL A 170 -13.75 22.22 1.85
N PHE A 171 -12.88 21.26 1.49
CA PHE A 171 -13.23 19.89 1.16
C PHE A 171 -13.02 19.03 2.39
N ILE A 172 -13.98 18.22 2.76
CA ILE A 172 -13.91 17.29 3.89
C ILE A 172 -14.22 15.89 3.37
N ASP A 173 -13.22 15.00 3.42
CA ASP A 173 -13.36 13.54 3.22
C ASP A 173 -13.43 12.89 4.61
N PRO A 174 -14.63 12.68 5.17
CA PRO A 174 -14.79 12.45 6.60
C PRO A 174 -14.38 11.05 7.04
N LEU A 175 -14.34 10.08 6.13
CA LEU A 175 -14.10 8.69 6.50
C LEU A 175 -13.55 7.89 5.31
N GLN A 176 -12.23 7.87 5.20
CA GLN A 176 -11.52 7.19 4.10
C GLN A 176 -11.57 5.66 4.18
N ASN A 177 -11.82 5.09 5.38
CA ASN A 177 -11.86 3.65 5.61
C ASN A 177 -13.11 3.26 6.42
N PRO A 178 -14.29 3.28 5.80
CA PRO A 178 -15.54 2.96 6.50
C PRO A 178 -15.63 1.49 6.96
N ASP A 179 -14.99 0.56 6.26
CA ASP A 179 -14.98 -0.86 6.62
C ASP A 179 -14.15 -1.11 7.88
N GLY A 180 -12.97 -0.48 7.97
CA GLY A 180 -12.13 -0.52 9.16
C GLY A 180 -12.78 0.16 10.35
N ARG A 181 -13.41 1.33 10.16
CA ARG A 181 -14.14 2.06 11.20
C ARG A 181 -15.30 1.23 11.75
N ALA A 182 -16.12 0.62 10.88
CA ALA A 182 -17.23 -0.23 11.30
C ALA A 182 -16.75 -1.43 12.15
N ARG A 183 -15.61 -2.03 11.78
CA ARG A 183 -15.00 -3.13 12.53
C ARG A 183 -14.54 -2.66 13.92
N PHE A 184 -13.85 -1.52 14.00
CA PHE A 184 -13.41 -0.96 15.27
C PHE A 184 -14.58 -0.65 16.19
N VAL A 185 -15.57 0.13 15.71
CA VAL A 185 -16.73 0.54 16.53
C VAL A 185 -17.47 -0.69 17.07
N HIS A 186 -17.73 -1.69 16.23
CA HIS A 186 -18.38 -2.93 16.68
C HIS A 186 -17.58 -3.65 17.78
N THR A 187 -16.26 -3.71 17.63
CA THR A 187 -15.38 -4.35 18.63
C THR A 187 -15.38 -3.56 19.94
N PHE A 188 -15.24 -2.25 19.86
CA PHE A 188 -15.23 -1.34 21.00
C PHE A 188 -16.55 -1.44 21.78
N GLU A 189 -17.68 -1.31 21.12
CA GLU A 189 -19.02 -1.39 21.77
C GLU A 189 -19.28 -2.75 22.41
N SER A 190 -18.73 -3.83 21.86
CA SER A 190 -18.89 -5.17 22.45
C SER A 190 -18.04 -5.39 23.71
N ALA A 191 -16.99 -4.57 23.90
CA ALA A 191 -16.05 -4.65 25.01
C ALA A 191 -16.25 -3.54 26.06
N GLU A 192 -17.05 -2.49 25.71
CA GLU A 192 -17.32 -1.37 26.60
C GLU A 192 -18.11 -1.83 27.85
N GLY A 193 -17.65 -1.35 29.01
CA GLY A 193 -18.33 -1.62 30.29
C GLY A 193 -19.52 -0.68 30.52
N LEU A 194 -20.13 -0.76 31.73
CA LEU A 194 -21.18 0.17 32.14
C LEU A 194 -20.69 1.64 32.16
N GLU A 195 -19.43 1.83 32.44
CA GLU A 195 -18.72 3.12 32.41
C GLU A 195 -17.41 2.95 31.65
N PRO A 196 -17.00 3.93 30.84
CA PRO A 196 -15.73 3.90 30.12
C PRO A 196 -14.54 3.73 31.09
N SER A 197 -13.58 2.92 30.72
CA SER A 197 -12.41 2.65 31.54
C SER A 197 -11.18 3.39 31.04
N ALA A 198 -10.48 4.11 31.93
CA ALA A 198 -9.18 4.68 31.58
C ALA A 198 -8.02 3.67 31.69
N SER A 199 -8.28 2.44 32.09
CA SER A 199 -7.26 1.39 32.29
C SER A 199 -6.85 0.76 30.98
N ARG A 200 -5.57 0.74 30.67
CA ARG A 200 -5.01 0.06 29.48
C ARG A 200 -5.21 -1.46 29.49
N LEU A 201 -5.63 -2.04 30.60
CA LEU A 201 -5.94 -3.46 30.74
C LEU A 201 -7.41 -3.77 30.39
N SER A 202 -8.23 -2.74 30.15
CA SER A 202 -9.61 -2.94 29.74
C SER A 202 -9.66 -3.48 28.32
N ALA A 203 -10.56 -4.42 28.06
CA ALA A 203 -10.77 -5.01 26.75
C ALA A 203 -11.18 -3.99 25.68
N GLU A 204 -11.76 -2.85 26.07
CA GLU A 204 -12.11 -1.76 25.17
C GLU A 204 -10.90 -1.10 24.50
N HIS A 205 -9.67 -1.26 25.08
CA HIS A 205 -8.41 -0.76 24.53
C HIS A 205 -7.59 -1.83 23.79
N ASP A 206 -8.02 -3.09 23.83
CA ASP A 206 -7.34 -4.24 23.24
C ASP A 206 -8.11 -4.73 21.99
N GLU A 207 -7.73 -4.17 20.87
CA GLU A 207 -8.39 -4.45 19.60
C GLU A 207 -7.90 -5.78 19.02
N PRO A 208 -8.77 -6.78 18.80
CA PRO A 208 -8.37 -8.08 18.28
C PRO A 208 -7.96 -8.00 16.81
N TRP A 209 -7.19 -9.00 16.37
CA TRP A 209 -6.87 -9.21 14.97
C TRP A 209 -8.16 -9.27 14.11
N PRO A 210 -8.20 -8.66 12.92
CA PRO A 210 -7.14 -7.96 12.19
C PRO A 210 -7.03 -6.47 12.52
N SER A 211 -7.79 -5.95 13.44
CA SER A 211 -8.00 -4.55 13.81
C SER A 211 -8.74 -3.69 12.76
N GLY A 212 -9.20 -2.52 13.17
CA GLY A 212 -9.87 -1.55 12.29
C GLY A 212 -8.91 -0.69 11.47
N ARG A 213 -7.59 -0.85 11.63
CA ARG A 213 -6.62 -0.08 10.85
C ARG A 213 -6.79 -0.30 9.34
N SER A 214 -6.92 -1.54 8.93
CA SER A 214 -7.00 -1.94 7.52
C SER A 214 -8.43 -1.98 6.99
N ASN A 215 -8.58 -1.94 5.65
CA ASN A 215 -9.86 -2.13 4.97
C ASN A 215 -10.33 -3.60 4.96
N HIS A 216 -11.30 -3.94 4.11
CA HIS A 216 -11.84 -5.32 3.99
C HIS A 216 -10.78 -6.36 3.61
N TYR A 217 -9.90 -6.05 2.64
CA TYR A 217 -8.82 -6.94 2.20
C TYR A 217 -7.56 -6.82 3.06
N LEU A 218 -7.63 -6.20 4.22
CA LEU A 218 -6.53 -5.98 5.15
C LEU A 218 -5.39 -5.12 4.59
N PHE A 219 -5.71 -4.18 3.69
CA PHE A 219 -4.74 -3.20 3.21
C PHE A 219 -4.63 -2.02 4.17
N ASP A 220 -3.42 -1.58 4.39
CA ASP A 220 -3.15 -0.24 4.90
C ASP A 220 -3.36 0.75 3.76
N LEU A 221 -4.48 1.49 3.80
CA LEU A 221 -4.84 2.44 2.74
C LEU A 221 -3.86 3.63 2.68
N ASN A 222 -3.09 3.87 3.75
CA ASN A 222 -1.99 4.85 3.74
C ASN A 222 -0.68 4.26 3.21
N ARG A 223 -0.71 3.14 2.50
CA ARG A 223 0.41 2.53 1.76
C ARG A 223 0.03 2.18 0.32
N ASP A 224 -1.23 2.39 -0.08
CA ASP A 224 -1.76 2.01 -1.40
C ASP A 224 -1.63 3.10 -2.47
N TRP A 225 -1.09 4.27 -2.13
CA TRP A 225 -1.05 5.43 -3.04
C TRP A 225 -0.10 5.29 -4.25
N VAL A 226 0.87 4.36 -4.21
CA VAL A 226 1.71 4.01 -5.37
C VAL A 226 1.04 2.97 -6.25
N ALA A 227 0.43 1.96 -5.63
CA ALA A 227 -0.19 0.83 -6.35
C ALA A 227 -1.61 1.11 -6.81
N ILE A 228 -2.35 1.96 -6.08
CA ILE A 228 -3.76 2.30 -6.32
C ILE A 228 -4.60 1.04 -6.59
N THR A 229 -4.48 0.05 -5.71
CA THR A 229 -5.13 -1.25 -5.87
C THR A 229 -6.53 -1.29 -5.27
N GLN A 230 -6.77 -0.47 -4.25
CA GLN A 230 -8.03 -0.46 -3.50
C GLN A 230 -9.01 0.56 -4.08
N PRO A 231 -10.33 0.25 -4.15
CA PRO A 231 -11.33 1.16 -4.68
C PRO A 231 -11.38 2.48 -3.91
N GLU A 232 -11.16 2.45 -2.61
CA GLU A 232 -11.10 3.61 -1.74
C GLU A 232 -9.99 4.59 -2.20
N THR A 233 -8.80 4.08 -2.49
CA THR A 233 -7.67 4.87 -2.98
C THR A 233 -7.90 5.33 -4.42
N ALA A 234 -8.39 4.46 -5.29
CA ALA A 234 -8.59 4.77 -6.70
C ALA A 234 -9.59 5.92 -6.91
N GLY A 235 -10.72 5.89 -6.20
CA GLY A 235 -11.72 6.95 -6.26
C GLY A 235 -11.20 8.27 -5.69
N ARG A 236 -10.49 8.24 -4.57
CA ARG A 236 -9.90 9.43 -3.96
C ARG A 236 -8.85 10.08 -4.87
N VAL A 237 -7.95 9.29 -5.46
CA VAL A 237 -6.96 9.79 -6.42
C VAL A 237 -7.64 10.47 -7.61
N ALA A 238 -8.71 9.89 -8.15
CA ALA A 238 -9.49 10.50 -9.22
C ALA A 238 -10.08 11.86 -8.79
N ALA A 239 -10.67 11.93 -7.60
CA ALA A 239 -11.22 13.17 -7.06
C ALA A 239 -10.14 14.24 -6.83
N LEU A 240 -8.97 13.86 -6.31
CA LEU A 240 -7.85 14.78 -6.12
C LEU A 240 -7.31 15.32 -7.45
N LEU A 241 -7.27 14.52 -8.51
CA LEU A 241 -6.87 14.95 -9.85
C LEU A 241 -7.95 15.80 -10.55
N GLU A 242 -9.18 15.74 -10.10
CA GLU A 242 -10.26 16.62 -10.57
C GLU A 242 -10.20 18.00 -9.92
N TRP A 243 -9.82 18.09 -8.63
CA TRP A 243 -9.86 19.33 -7.86
C TRP A 243 -8.50 19.95 -7.51
N TYR A 244 -7.40 19.26 -7.65
CA TYR A 244 -6.03 19.70 -7.34
C TYR A 244 -5.96 20.62 -6.11
N PRO A 245 -6.39 20.18 -4.90
CA PRO A 245 -6.38 21.03 -3.74
C PRO A 245 -4.99 21.55 -3.39
N LEU A 246 -4.90 22.84 -3.00
CA LEU A 246 -3.65 23.51 -2.63
C LEU A 246 -3.03 22.95 -1.35
N ALA A 247 -3.88 22.71 -0.34
CA ALA A 247 -3.50 22.08 0.91
C ALA A 247 -4.24 20.77 1.09
N PHE A 248 -3.51 19.73 1.46
CA PHE A 248 -4.04 18.41 1.78
C PHE A 248 -3.57 17.99 3.18
N VAL A 249 -4.50 17.57 4.02
CA VAL A 249 -4.22 17.04 5.35
C VAL A 249 -4.66 15.59 5.41
N ASP A 250 -3.76 14.70 5.84
CA ASP A 250 -4.07 13.32 6.23
C ASP A 250 -4.04 13.23 7.77
N ALA A 251 -5.22 13.13 8.37
CA ALA A 251 -5.39 13.18 9.82
C ALA A 251 -5.40 11.78 10.42
N HIS A 252 -4.47 11.54 11.35
CA HIS A 252 -4.15 10.26 11.95
C HIS A 252 -4.19 10.28 13.48
N GLU A 253 -3.99 9.10 14.07
CA GLU A 253 -3.72 8.93 15.49
C GLU A 253 -2.51 8.02 15.76
N MET A 254 -1.67 8.45 16.70
CA MET A 254 -0.49 7.74 17.18
C MET A 254 -0.67 7.22 18.62
N GLY A 255 0.40 6.71 19.23
CA GLY A 255 0.39 6.20 20.60
C GLY A 255 -0.15 7.19 21.63
N GLY A 256 -1.00 6.74 22.56
CA GLY A 256 -1.75 7.58 23.50
C GLY A 256 -0.90 8.34 24.53
N ASP A 257 0.37 7.99 24.73
CA ASP A 257 1.30 8.74 25.60
C ASP A 257 1.95 9.95 24.91
N SER A 258 1.74 10.10 23.60
CA SER A 258 2.24 11.23 22.82
C SER A 258 1.39 12.48 23.00
N THR A 259 1.59 13.48 22.13
CA THR A 259 0.82 14.72 22.11
C THR A 259 0.14 14.92 20.77
N TYR A 260 0.55 15.90 20.00
CA TYR A 260 0.08 16.15 18.66
C TYR A 260 1.26 16.45 17.74
N PHE A 261 1.25 15.88 16.54
CA PHE A 261 2.21 16.20 15.48
C PHE A 261 1.52 16.92 14.33
N PHE A 262 2.19 17.92 13.79
CA PHE A 262 1.86 18.57 12.53
C PHE A 262 3.13 19.02 11.81
N ALA A 263 3.01 19.28 10.50
CA ALA A 263 4.12 19.74 9.68
C ALA A 263 4.93 20.93 10.28
N PRO A 264 6.21 21.07 9.98
CA PRO A 264 6.96 20.31 8.99
C PRO A 264 7.44 18.95 9.51
N GLU A 265 7.55 18.02 8.60
CA GLU A 265 7.97 16.64 8.82
C GLU A 265 9.46 16.55 9.16
N ALA A 266 9.89 15.34 9.61
CA ALA A 266 11.29 15.01 9.82
C ALA A 266 12.04 14.87 8.49
N VAL A 267 13.37 14.86 8.55
CA VAL A 267 14.21 14.41 7.43
C VAL A 267 14.23 12.87 7.38
N PRO A 268 14.39 12.26 6.18
CA PRO A 268 14.71 12.89 4.91
C PRO A 268 13.46 13.33 4.13
N TYR A 269 13.60 14.40 3.36
CA TYR A 269 12.63 14.77 2.34
C TYR A 269 12.99 14.10 1.00
N ASN A 270 11.97 13.72 0.23
CA ASN A 270 12.20 13.29 -1.14
C ASN A 270 12.81 14.44 -1.97
N PRO A 271 13.88 14.21 -2.74
CA PRO A 271 14.58 15.28 -3.49
C PRO A 271 13.72 15.95 -4.56
N LEU A 272 12.59 15.35 -4.97
CA LEU A 272 11.65 15.91 -5.93
C LEU A 272 10.64 16.89 -5.32
N LEU A 273 10.60 17.04 -3.99
CA LEU A 273 9.81 18.06 -3.32
C LEU A 273 10.46 19.44 -3.51
N ALA A 274 9.69 20.39 -4.02
CA ALA A 274 10.18 21.73 -4.29
C ALA A 274 10.49 22.52 -2.99
N ALA A 275 11.41 23.48 -3.07
CA ALA A 275 11.81 24.29 -1.92
C ALA A 275 10.62 25.11 -1.35
N ASP A 276 9.75 25.62 -2.22
CA ASP A 276 8.58 26.39 -1.83
C ASP A 276 7.54 25.54 -1.10
N GLN A 277 7.36 24.26 -1.50
CA GLN A 277 6.52 23.33 -0.74
C GLN A 277 7.03 23.15 0.70
N ARG A 278 8.34 22.91 0.88
CA ARG A 278 8.95 22.79 2.21
C ARG A 278 8.85 24.07 3.03
N ALA A 279 8.95 25.24 2.39
CA ALA A 279 8.75 26.55 3.04
C ALA A 279 7.30 26.73 3.49
N ASN A 280 6.33 26.29 2.68
CA ASN A 280 4.91 26.34 3.00
C ASN A 280 4.53 25.37 4.14
N LEU A 281 5.11 24.15 4.22
CA LEU A 281 4.94 23.27 5.39
C LEU A 281 5.22 24.01 6.70
N SER A 282 6.31 24.80 6.74
CA SER A 282 6.64 25.62 7.91
C SER A 282 5.64 26.78 8.14
N ARG A 283 4.95 27.27 7.10
CA ARG A 283 3.90 28.29 7.23
C ARG A 283 2.67 27.71 7.91
N PHE A 284 2.18 26.57 7.42
CA PHE A 284 1.06 25.85 8.04
C PHE A 284 1.35 25.43 9.47
N GLY A 285 2.55 24.90 9.72
CA GLY A 285 2.98 24.53 11.08
C GLY A 285 3.00 25.70 12.06
N ARG A 286 3.43 26.89 11.64
CA ARG A 286 3.41 28.08 12.52
C ARG A 286 1.98 28.53 12.86
N ASN A 287 1.04 28.42 11.95
CA ASN A 287 -0.35 28.76 12.26
C ASN A 287 -0.99 27.75 13.20
N ASN A 288 -0.74 26.44 12.96
CA ASN A 288 -1.15 25.39 13.90
C ASN A 288 -0.56 25.65 15.30
N ALA A 289 0.75 25.93 15.39
CA ALA A 289 1.41 26.26 16.66
C ALA A 289 0.75 27.46 17.36
N ARG A 290 0.43 28.55 16.63
CA ARG A 290 -0.27 29.71 17.18
C ARG A 290 -1.60 29.35 17.84
N TRP A 291 -2.39 28.47 17.21
CA TRP A 291 -3.66 28.03 17.77
C TRP A 291 -3.49 27.06 18.92
N PHE A 292 -2.57 26.11 18.81
CA PHE A 292 -2.27 25.15 19.89
C PHE A 292 -1.74 25.87 21.13
N ASP A 293 -0.82 26.83 20.98
CA ASP A 293 -0.33 27.65 22.07
C ASP A 293 -1.46 28.43 22.75
N ARG A 294 -2.39 29.00 21.94
CA ARG A 294 -3.56 29.73 22.45
C ARG A 294 -4.50 28.86 23.26
N PHE A 295 -4.68 27.59 22.86
CA PHE A 295 -5.51 26.65 23.60
C PHE A 295 -4.76 25.86 24.67
N GLY A 296 -3.44 26.00 24.75
CA GLY A 296 -2.60 25.29 25.72
C GLY A 296 -2.38 23.83 25.37
N PHE A 297 -2.43 23.45 24.09
CA PHE A 297 -2.21 22.10 23.63
C PHE A 297 -0.73 21.85 23.37
N ALA A 298 -0.21 20.70 23.81
CA ALA A 298 1.15 20.27 23.53
C ALA A 298 1.28 19.66 22.15
N TYR A 299 2.38 19.93 21.45
CA TYR A 299 2.68 19.44 20.12
C TYR A 299 4.17 19.30 19.87
N PHE A 300 4.53 18.61 18.78
CA PHE A 300 5.90 18.52 18.28
C PHE A 300 5.92 18.53 16.75
N THR A 301 7.08 18.80 16.17
CA THR A 301 7.33 18.84 14.72
C THR A 301 8.72 18.31 14.42
N ARG A 302 9.00 17.89 13.19
CA ARG A 302 10.33 17.48 12.71
C ARG A 302 10.89 16.22 13.38
N GLU A 303 10.02 15.38 13.85
CA GLU A 303 10.37 14.11 14.49
C GLU A 303 9.47 13.01 13.96
N VAL A 304 9.95 11.78 13.87
CA VAL A 304 9.24 10.54 13.53
C VAL A 304 8.78 10.47 12.08
N TYR A 305 7.90 11.34 11.65
CA TYR A 305 7.22 11.26 10.35
C TYR A 305 8.00 12.04 9.30
N ASP A 306 8.44 11.35 8.23
CA ASP A 306 9.16 11.92 7.10
C ASP A 306 8.27 12.11 5.85
N ALA A 307 8.80 12.75 4.82
CA ALA A 307 8.17 12.91 3.51
C ALA A 307 9.04 12.35 2.39
N PHE A 308 9.66 11.17 2.61
CA PHE A 308 10.54 10.52 1.66
C PHE A 308 9.80 9.52 0.75
N TYR A 309 9.04 8.58 1.33
CA TYR A 309 8.26 7.61 0.58
C TYR A 309 7.02 8.25 -0.05
N PRO A 310 6.78 8.12 -1.38
CA PRO A 310 5.66 8.78 -2.07
C PRO A 310 4.29 8.13 -1.85
N GLY A 311 4.24 6.99 -1.20
CA GLY A 311 3.04 6.16 -1.07
C GLY A 311 2.16 6.46 0.14
N TYR A 312 2.36 7.60 0.82
CA TYR A 312 1.47 8.09 1.88
C TYR A 312 0.44 9.07 1.34
N GLY A 313 -0.70 9.19 2.03
CA GLY A 313 -1.69 10.21 1.76
C GLY A 313 -1.11 11.62 1.83
N ALA A 314 -0.26 11.89 2.80
CA ALA A 314 0.42 13.18 2.96
C ALA A 314 1.64 13.38 2.03
N SER A 315 2.02 12.39 1.24
CA SER A 315 3.15 12.52 0.30
C SER A 315 2.73 12.58 -1.16
N TRP A 316 1.81 11.70 -1.57
CA TRP A 316 1.39 11.59 -2.96
C TRP A 316 0.87 12.91 -3.56
N PRO A 317 0.03 13.72 -2.86
CA PRO A 317 -0.46 14.99 -3.41
C PRO A 317 0.65 16.02 -3.62
N SER A 318 1.76 15.93 -2.90
CA SER A 318 2.91 16.82 -3.12
C SER A 318 3.47 16.72 -4.54
N TYR A 319 3.31 15.58 -5.21
CA TYR A 319 3.82 15.36 -6.57
C TYR A 319 2.92 15.90 -7.69
N TYR A 320 1.77 16.47 -7.35
CA TYR A 320 1.05 17.36 -8.27
C TYR A 320 1.17 18.85 -7.90
N GLY A 321 1.73 19.18 -6.74
CA GLY A 321 2.01 20.54 -6.30
C GLY A 321 1.31 20.97 -5.01
N ALA A 322 0.51 20.11 -4.37
CA ALA A 322 -0.10 20.42 -3.08
C ALA A 322 0.93 20.59 -1.96
N ILE A 323 0.52 21.32 -0.92
CA ILE A 323 1.16 21.29 0.39
C ILE A 323 0.46 20.19 1.19
N ALA A 324 1.03 18.99 1.16
CA ALA A 324 0.46 17.84 1.83
C ALA A 324 1.11 17.61 3.18
N MET A 325 0.31 17.31 4.20
CA MET A 325 0.72 17.31 5.61
C MET A 325 0.13 16.11 6.35
N THR A 326 0.94 15.46 7.16
CA THR A 326 0.49 14.48 8.15
C THR A 326 0.15 15.19 9.45
N TYR A 327 -1.03 14.93 10.01
CA TYR A 327 -1.38 15.30 11.38
C TYR A 327 -1.59 14.04 12.21
N GLU A 328 -0.95 13.99 13.40
CA GLU A 328 -1.01 12.81 14.26
C GLU A 328 -1.42 13.20 15.67
N GLN A 329 -2.56 12.74 16.10
CA GLN A 329 -3.10 12.95 17.44
C GLN A 329 -2.78 11.75 18.33
N ALA A 330 -2.44 12.00 19.60
CA ALA A 330 -2.41 10.92 20.60
C ALA A 330 -3.77 10.23 20.68
N SER A 331 -3.82 8.91 20.54
CA SER A 331 -5.08 8.15 20.55
C SER A 331 -5.46 7.74 21.98
N PRO A 332 -6.70 8.00 22.42
CA PRO A 332 -7.21 7.42 23.64
C PRO A 332 -7.59 5.94 23.49
N ARG A 333 -7.64 5.39 22.26
CA ARG A 333 -8.06 4.02 21.94
C ARG A 333 -9.42 3.61 22.54
N GLY A 334 -10.27 4.55 22.80
CA GLY A 334 -11.56 4.47 23.44
C GLY A 334 -11.99 5.86 23.92
N LEU A 335 -12.85 5.94 24.92
CA LEU A 335 -13.34 7.24 25.40
C LEU A 335 -12.41 7.90 26.43
N LEU A 336 -11.65 7.12 27.17
CA LEU A 336 -10.72 7.59 28.23
C LEU A 336 -9.42 6.78 28.19
N LEU A 337 -8.28 7.43 28.42
CA LEU A 337 -6.99 6.77 28.57
C LEU A 337 -6.20 7.35 29.73
N ARG A 338 -5.70 6.50 30.61
CA ARG A 338 -4.70 6.87 31.64
C ARG A 338 -3.31 6.87 30.98
N LYS A 339 -2.73 8.06 30.81
CA LYS A 339 -1.35 8.20 30.34
C LYS A 339 -0.34 7.71 31.38
N ARG A 340 0.90 7.44 30.95
CA ARG A 340 1.98 7.00 31.86
C ARG A 340 2.37 8.04 32.92
N ASP A 341 2.18 9.32 32.62
CA ASP A 341 2.39 10.42 33.56
C ASP A 341 1.28 10.55 34.63
N GLY A 342 0.23 9.71 34.51
CA GLY A 342 -0.90 9.67 35.43
C GLY A 342 -2.05 10.61 35.06
N SER A 343 -1.91 11.42 34.03
CA SER A 343 -3.01 12.25 33.49
C SER A 343 -4.06 11.37 32.79
N THR A 344 -5.28 11.87 32.65
CA THR A 344 -6.32 11.24 31.87
C THR A 344 -6.52 12.04 30.58
N PHE A 345 -6.52 11.34 29.46
CA PHE A 345 -6.77 11.88 28.14
C PHE A 345 -8.13 11.36 27.63
N THR A 346 -8.94 12.26 27.07
CA THR A 346 -10.31 11.91 26.65
C THR A 346 -10.45 11.90 25.14
N TYR A 347 -11.46 11.19 24.65
CA TYR A 347 -11.85 11.22 23.25
C TYR A 347 -12.25 12.62 22.78
N ALA A 348 -12.99 13.36 23.63
CA ALA A 348 -13.36 14.75 23.35
C ALA A 348 -12.13 15.67 23.18
N ASP A 349 -11.05 15.46 23.95
CA ASP A 349 -9.80 16.21 23.77
C ASP A 349 -9.17 15.90 22.41
N ALA A 350 -9.13 14.62 22.02
CA ALA A 350 -8.58 14.21 20.73
C ALA A 350 -9.37 14.80 19.55
N VAL A 351 -10.69 14.75 19.60
CA VAL A 351 -11.58 15.39 18.60
C VAL A 351 -11.31 16.89 18.54
N ARG A 352 -11.17 17.56 19.68
CA ARG A 352 -10.93 19.01 19.74
C ARG A 352 -9.59 19.40 19.12
N HIS A 353 -8.52 18.65 19.36
CA HIS A 353 -7.22 18.94 18.78
C HIS A 353 -7.25 18.83 17.26
N GLN A 354 -7.83 17.76 16.72
CA GLN A 354 -8.00 17.56 15.27
C GLN A 354 -8.85 18.68 14.65
N PHE A 355 -9.94 19.04 15.31
CA PHE A 355 -10.82 20.13 14.87
C PHE A 355 -10.07 21.47 14.78
N VAL A 356 -9.34 21.84 15.83
CA VAL A 356 -8.57 23.10 15.88
C VAL A 356 -7.50 23.15 14.77
N ALA A 357 -6.79 22.04 14.56
CA ALA A 357 -5.80 21.94 13.48
C ALA A 357 -6.44 22.08 12.09
N SER A 358 -7.64 21.54 11.89
CA SER A 358 -8.39 21.67 10.64
C SER A 358 -8.78 23.11 10.32
N ILE A 359 -9.30 23.84 11.30
CA ILE A 359 -9.66 25.25 11.14
C ILE A 359 -8.41 26.12 10.92
N ALA A 360 -7.33 25.88 11.67
CA ALA A 360 -6.06 26.58 11.48
C ALA A 360 -5.47 26.38 10.07
N THR A 361 -5.64 25.18 9.51
CA THR A 361 -5.20 24.86 8.15
C THR A 361 -6.01 25.65 7.10
N ALA A 362 -7.34 25.64 7.20
CA ALA A 362 -8.21 26.38 6.29
C ALA A 362 -7.96 27.89 6.38
N GLU A 363 -7.74 28.44 7.58
CA GLU A 363 -7.35 29.83 7.81
C GLU A 363 -6.01 30.16 7.10
N THR A 364 -5.02 29.25 7.18
CA THR A 364 -3.73 29.45 6.49
C THR A 364 -3.89 29.55 4.98
N VAL A 365 -4.78 28.75 4.38
CA VAL A 365 -5.07 28.84 2.94
C VAL A 365 -5.75 30.15 2.63
N ALA A 366 -6.74 30.59 3.44
CA ALA A 366 -7.45 31.84 3.25
C ALA A 366 -6.50 33.06 3.27
N GLU A 367 -5.61 33.13 4.27
CA GLU A 367 -4.63 34.18 4.43
C GLU A 367 -3.59 34.24 3.29
N ASN A 368 -3.40 33.14 2.54
CA ASN A 368 -2.34 32.99 1.55
C ASN A 368 -2.82 32.55 0.16
N ARG A 369 -4.11 32.67 -0.16
CA ARG A 369 -4.76 32.13 -1.36
C ARG A 369 -3.99 32.41 -2.65
N GLU A 370 -3.76 33.67 -2.97
CA GLU A 370 -3.09 34.10 -4.21
C GLU A 370 -1.65 33.57 -4.29
N ARG A 371 -0.92 33.63 -3.18
CA ARG A 371 0.44 33.11 -3.09
C ARG A 371 0.48 31.62 -3.35
N LEU A 372 -0.41 30.85 -2.71
CA LEU A 372 -0.42 29.39 -2.85
C LEU A 372 -0.76 28.96 -4.27
N TRP A 373 -1.68 29.65 -4.97
CA TRP A 373 -1.95 29.39 -6.38
C TRP A 373 -0.76 29.73 -7.28
N ASN A 374 -0.06 30.82 -7.01
CA ASN A 374 1.17 31.16 -7.74
C ASN A 374 2.30 30.16 -7.47
N ASP A 375 2.47 29.69 -6.23
CA ASP A 375 3.43 28.64 -5.89
C ASP A 375 3.06 27.33 -6.58
N PHE A 376 1.77 26.97 -6.65
CA PHE A 376 1.26 25.80 -7.36
C PHE A 376 1.53 25.88 -8.87
N ARG A 377 1.19 27.00 -9.51
CA ARG A 377 1.52 27.26 -10.93
C ARG A 377 3.02 27.11 -11.18
N ALA A 378 3.84 27.78 -10.38
CA ALA A 378 5.31 27.72 -10.52
C ALA A 378 5.84 26.28 -10.36
N TYR A 379 5.25 25.48 -9.46
CA TYR A 379 5.57 24.06 -9.33
C TYR A 379 5.30 23.30 -10.64
N ARG A 380 4.12 23.50 -11.26
CA ARG A 380 3.70 22.82 -12.49
C ARG A 380 4.57 23.25 -13.69
N GLU A 381 4.81 24.56 -13.86
CA GLU A 381 5.67 25.11 -14.91
C GLU A 381 7.12 24.63 -14.75
N SER A 382 7.68 24.64 -13.53
CA SER A 382 9.04 24.18 -13.27
C SER A 382 9.20 22.66 -13.45
N ALA A 383 8.15 21.86 -13.33
CA ALA A 383 8.17 20.44 -13.68
C ALA A 383 8.42 20.24 -15.18
N ILE A 384 7.73 21.00 -16.02
CA ILE A 384 7.91 20.97 -17.48
C ILE A 384 9.30 21.50 -17.86
N GLU A 385 9.76 22.57 -17.21
CA GLU A 385 11.10 23.12 -17.46
C GLU A 385 12.20 22.12 -17.06
N MET A 386 12.07 21.46 -15.91
CA MET A 386 12.97 20.39 -15.48
C MET A 386 13.04 19.27 -16.51
N ALA A 387 11.88 18.85 -17.06
CA ALA A 387 11.82 17.85 -18.12
C ALA A 387 12.58 18.28 -19.39
N ARG A 388 12.62 19.58 -19.70
CA ARG A 388 13.32 20.12 -20.87
C ARG A 388 14.82 20.30 -20.64
N ASN A 389 15.25 20.48 -19.41
CA ASN A 389 16.66 20.78 -19.08
C ASN A 389 17.39 19.57 -18.49
N GLU A 390 16.72 18.69 -17.76
CA GLU A 390 17.30 17.61 -16.96
C GLU A 390 16.57 16.30 -17.17
N GLY A 391 17.26 15.17 -17.09
CA GLY A 391 16.71 13.82 -17.12
C GLY A 391 16.21 13.33 -18.48
N PRO A 392 15.36 12.30 -18.51
CA PRO A 392 14.83 11.75 -19.74
C PRO A 392 13.82 12.71 -20.38
N ARG A 393 13.70 12.62 -21.71
CA ARG A 393 12.67 13.33 -22.51
C ARG A 393 11.41 12.53 -22.69
N ALA A 394 11.48 11.23 -22.49
CA ALA A 394 10.39 10.31 -22.42
C ALA A 394 10.82 9.01 -21.74
N TRP A 395 9.85 8.25 -21.24
CA TRP A 395 10.01 6.83 -20.93
C TRP A 395 9.25 6.03 -21.97
N VAL A 396 9.81 4.88 -22.32
CA VAL A 396 9.23 3.96 -23.29
C VAL A 396 9.15 2.58 -22.67
N ILE A 397 7.98 1.98 -22.73
CA ILE A 397 7.73 0.60 -22.33
C ILE A 397 7.54 -0.20 -23.61
N PRO A 398 8.56 -0.93 -24.11
CA PRO A 398 8.42 -1.75 -25.32
C PRO A 398 7.53 -2.95 -25.06
N THR A 399 7.00 -3.55 -26.12
CA THR A 399 6.37 -4.87 -26.01
C THR A 399 7.35 -5.89 -25.44
N GLN A 400 6.88 -6.77 -24.58
CA GLN A 400 7.72 -7.73 -23.85
C GLN A 400 6.95 -9.00 -23.46
N ALA A 401 7.64 -9.97 -22.88
CA ALA A 401 7.04 -11.27 -22.54
C ALA A 401 5.81 -11.11 -21.61
N ASP A 402 5.90 -10.29 -20.57
CA ASP A 402 4.74 -9.90 -19.75
C ASP A 402 4.06 -8.64 -20.30
N GLN A 403 3.39 -8.80 -21.44
CA GLN A 403 2.60 -7.70 -22.02
C GLN A 403 1.45 -7.29 -21.09
N GLY A 404 0.81 -8.25 -20.41
CA GLY A 404 -0.27 -7.93 -19.46
C GLY A 404 0.21 -7.09 -18.25
N GLY A 405 1.45 -7.28 -17.80
CA GLY A 405 2.09 -6.43 -16.80
C GLY A 405 2.41 -5.04 -17.34
N ALA A 406 2.91 -4.95 -18.59
CA ALA A 406 3.17 -3.67 -19.26
C ALA A 406 1.87 -2.86 -19.45
N ASP A 407 0.79 -3.51 -19.87
CA ASP A 407 -0.54 -2.91 -20.03
C ASP A 407 -1.08 -2.37 -18.70
N ARG A 408 -0.94 -3.16 -17.64
CA ARG A 408 -1.32 -2.73 -16.28
C ARG A 408 -0.50 -1.54 -15.80
N LEU A 409 0.81 -1.52 -16.07
CA LEU A 409 1.68 -0.38 -15.75
C LEU A 409 1.24 0.88 -16.50
N GLY A 410 0.94 0.78 -17.79
CA GLY A 410 0.41 1.89 -18.61
C GLY A 410 -0.88 2.47 -18.02
N GLY A 411 -1.86 1.62 -17.70
CA GLY A 411 -3.12 2.02 -17.08
C GLY A 411 -2.95 2.60 -15.67
N LEU A 412 -1.98 2.11 -14.89
CA LEU A 412 -1.65 2.66 -13.57
C LEU A 412 -1.03 4.06 -13.66
N LEU A 413 -0.12 4.29 -14.60
CA LEU A 413 0.46 5.63 -14.84
C LEU A 413 -0.64 6.64 -15.19
N ALA A 414 -1.61 6.26 -16.03
CA ALA A 414 -2.75 7.09 -16.34
C ALA A 414 -3.64 7.36 -15.09
N ARG A 415 -3.80 6.39 -14.18
CA ARG A 415 -4.49 6.61 -12.88
C ARG A 415 -3.78 7.65 -12.02
N HIS A 416 -2.47 7.73 -12.10
CA HIS A 416 -1.69 8.78 -11.42
C HIS A 416 -1.82 10.16 -12.07
N GLY A 417 -2.60 10.30 -13.15
CA GLY A 417 -2.73 11.54 -13.93
C GLY A 417 -1.55 11.78 -14.87
N ILE A 418 -0.66 10.81 -15.05
CA ILE A 418 0.48 10.88 -15.96
C ILE A 418 0.00 10.60 -17.38
N ASP A 419 0.28 11.50 -18.32
CA ASP A 419 -0.01 11.28 -19.73
C ASP A 419 0.83 10.13 -20.29
N ALA A 420 0.17 9.04 -20.62
CA ALA A 420 0.74 7.85 -21.25
C ALA A 420 0.03 7.56 -22.56
N TRP A 421 0.76 7.07 -23.55
CA TRP A 421 0.28 6.86 -24.92
C TRP A 421 0.62 5.45 -25.38
N ARG A 422 -0.35 4.74 -25.94
CA ARG A 422 -0.18 3.40 -26.53
C ARG A 422 0.14 3.51 -28.01
N VAL A 423 1.20 2.84 -28.46
CA VAL A 423 1.58 2.72 -29.86
C VAL A 423 0.60 1.81 -30.58
N THR A 424 -0.02 2.30 -31.66
CA THR A 424 -0.99 1.55 -32.48
C THR A 424 -0.40 1.05 -33.81
N GLU A 425 0.67 1.72 -34.27
CA GLU A 425 1.40 1.34 -35.48
C GLU A 425 2.90 1.33 -35.22
N THR A 426 3.62 0.42 -35.90
CA THR A 426 5.09 0.35 -35.72
C THR A 426 5.74 1.71 -35.94
N THR A 427 6.51 2.17 -34.99
CA THR A 427 7.18 3.47 -35.05
C THR A 427 8.65 3.38 -34.65
N GLN A 428 9.49 4.29 -35.21
CA GLN A 428 10.89 4.39 -34.84
C GLN A 428 11.11 5.53 -33.84
N THR A 429 11.51 5.19 -32.62
CA THR A 429 11.81 6.20 -31.59
C THR A 429 12.84 5.68 -30.59
N CYS A 430 13.53 6.58 -29.90
CA CYS A 430 14.56 6.23 -28.91
C CYS A 430 15.65 5.29 -29.45
N GLY A 431 15.94 5.34 -30.76
CA GLY A 431 16.95 4.51 -31.41
C GLY A 431 16.54 3.05 -31.64
N ARG A 432 15.26 2.74 -31.53
CA ARG A 432 14.68 1.41 -31.77
C ARG A 432 13.31 1.47 -32.41
N GLU A 433 12.90 0.34 -32.92
CA GLU A 433 11.54 0.10 -33.39
C GLU A 433 10.64 -0.25 -32.21
N LEU A 434 9.48 0.40 -32.14
CA LEU A 434 8.40 0.08 -31.20
C LEU A 434 7.25 -0.55 -31.98
N ALA A 435 6.87 -1.73 -31.56
CA ALA A 435 5.70 -2.43 -32.09
C ALA A 435 4.40 -1.90 -31.47
N PRO A 436 3.24 -2.11 -32.11
CA PRO A 436 1.93 -1.89 -31.50
C PRO A 436 1.83 -2.59 -30.14
N GLY A 437 1.21 -1.92 -29.16
CA GLY A 437 1.15 -2.39 -27.77
C GLY A 437 2.29 -1.87 -26.88
N SER A 438 3.32 -1.20 -27.43
CA SER A 438 4.29 -0.44 -26.63
C SER A 438 3.66 0.83 -26.05
N TYR A 439 4.25 1.36 -24.97
CA TYR A 439 3.78 2.63 -24.36
C TYR A 439 4.85 3.69 -24.39
N VAL A 440 4.42 4.94 -24.46
CA VAL A 440 5.26 6.14 -24.40
C VAL A 440 4.70 7.09 -23.36
N VAL A 441 5.58 7.55 -22.45
CA VAL A 441 5.28 8.57 -21.44
C VAL A 441 6.16 9.79 -21.75
N PRO A 442 5.63 10.84 -22.38
CA PRO A 442 6.37 12.08 -22.62
C PRO A 442 6.79 12.72 -21.29
N ALA A 443 7.98 13.29 -21.24
CA ALA A 443 8.46 13.95 -20.02
C ALA A 443 7.97 15.40 -19.88
N ASP A 444 7.70 16.09 -20.98
CA ASP A 444 7.28 17.50 -20.99
C ASP A 444 5.79 17.68 -20.64
N GLN A 445 5.43 17.24 -19.45
CA GLN A 445 4.09 17.32 -18.86
C GLN A 445 4.18 17.83 -17.42
N PRO A 446 3.10 18.43 -16.87
CA PRO A 446 3.08 18.93 -15.49
C PRO A 446 3.33 17.85 -14.44
N GLU A 447 3.00 16.58 -14.73
CA GLU A 447 3.23 15.41 -13.89
C GLU A 447 4.66 14.87 -13.91
N TYR A 448 5.63 15.55 -14.52
CA TYR A 448 7.01 15.08 -14.67
C TYR A 448 7.65 14.62 -13.36
N ARG A 449 7.49 15.38 -12.26
CA ARG A 449 8.03 14.98 -10.95
C ARG A 449 7.38 13.68 -10.44
N LYS A 450 6.07 13.53 -10.66
CA LYS A 450 5.35 12.31 -10.32
C LYS A 450 5.81 11.13 -11.17
N ALA A 451 5.95 11.34 -12.49
CA ALA A 451 6.49 10.31 -13.39
C ALA A 451 7.90 9.88 -12.97
N ARG A 452 8.76 10.83 -12.59
CA ARG A 452 10.11 10.52 -12.09
C ARG A 452 10.08 9.70 -10.81
N VAL A 453 9.31 10.12 -9.81
CA VAL A 453 9.27 9.43 -8.50
C VAL A 453 8.78 7.99 -8.64
N LEU A 454 7.93 7.70 -9.64
CA LEU A 454 7.37 6.36 -9.87
C LEU A 454 8.23 5.50 -10.82
N LEU A 455 8.90 6.11 -11.81
CA LEU A 455 9.59 5.39 -12.89
C LEU A 455 11.12 5.37 -12.73
N ASP A 456 11.71 6.29 -11.97
CA ASP A 456 13.15 6.26 -11.72
C ASP A 456 13.49 5.05 -10.82
N GLN A 457 14.55 4.34 -11.17
CA GLN A 457 14.98 3.14 -10.43
C GLN A 457 15.75 3.49 -9.16
N ARG A 458 16.32 4.68 -9.08
CA ARG A 458 17.11 5.14 -7.93
C ARG A 458 16.54 6.42 -7.39
N VAL A 459 16.38 6.47 -6.09
CA VAL A 459 16.05 7.67 -5.34
C VAL A 459 17.23 7.98 -4.44
N GLU A 460 17.72 9.20 -4.52
CA GLU A 460 18.83 9.66 -3.69
C GLU A 460 18.31 10.07 -2.32
N MET A 461 18.91 9.54 -1.28
CA MET A 461 18.69 9.95 0.10
C MET A 461 19.82 10.89 0.54
N ASP A 462 19.52 11.83 1.40
CA ASP A 462 20.49 12.81 1.90
C ASP A 462 21.69 12.13 2.56
N GLU A 463 22.89 12.46 2.11
CA GLU A 463 24.14 11.83 2.59
C GLU A 463 24.36 12.07 4.09
N THR A 464 23.96 13.23 4.63
CA THR A 464 24.09 13.55 6.05
C THR A 464 23.16 12.68 6.88
N PHE A 465 21.94 12.45 6.37
CA PHE A 465 20.98 11.55 7.01
C PHE A 465 21.53 10.11 7.00
N LEU A 466 22.04 9.62 5.88
CA LEU A 466 22.62 8.26 5.80
C LEU A 466 23.82 8.08 6.73
N ALA A 467 24.72 9.06 6.79
CA ALA A 467 25.85 9.03 7.73
C ALA A 467 25.39 8.96 9.20
N GLU A 468 24.29 9.63 9.55
CA GLU A 468 23.71 9.53 10.90
C GLU A 468 23.09 8.14 11.13
N GLN A 469 22.41 7.53 10.12
CA GLN A 469 21.87 6.18 10.28
C GLN A 469 22.99 5.14 10.47
N GLU A 470 24.10 5.24 9.74
CA GLU A 470 25.29 4.40 9.94
C GLU A 470 25.90 4.57 11.33
N ARG A 471 25.97 5.82 11.82
CA ARG A 471 26.46 6.10 13.19
C ARG A 471 25.54 5.50 14.24
N ARG A 472 24.22 5.56 14.05
CA ARG A 472 23.21 5.00 14.96
C ARG A 472 23.34 3.48 15.01
N ARG A 473 23.40 2.84 13.85
CA ARG A 473 23.58 1.40 13.72
C ARG A 473 24.87 0.92 14.41
N ALA A 474 26.00 1.60 14.19
CA ALA A 474 27.26 1.29 14.85
C ALA A 474 27.24 1.46 16.38
N LYS A 475 26.16 1.97 16.98
CA LYS A 475 25.92 2.14 18.41
C LYS A 475 24.72 1.39 18.93
N ASP A 476 24.18 0.46 18.17
CA ASP A 476 22.99 -0.31 18.51
C ASP A 476 21.74 0.56 18.79
N LEU A 477 21.67 1.73 18.14
CA LEU A 477 20.51 2.60 18.20
C LEU A 477 19.61 2.29 17.00
N SER A 478 18.30 2.27 17.21
CA SER A 478 17.34 2.13 16.12
C SER A 478 17.57 3.19 15.05
N ASP A 479 17.51 2.79 13.77
CA ASP A 479 17.54 3.73 12.66
C ASP A 479 16.26 4.62 12.64
N GLU A 480 16.31 5.69 11.88
CA GLU A 480 15.21 6.64 11.71
C GLU A 480 14.61 6.57 10.29
N ILE A 481 14.84 5.47 9.58
CA ILE A 481 14.23 5.22 8.28
C ILE A 481 12.79 4.76 8.53
N TYR A 482 11.82 5.61 8.23
CA TYR A 482 10.44 5.40 8.64
C TYR A 482 9.72 4.27 7.85
N ASP A 483 10.01 4.11 6.54
CA ASP A 483 9.41 3.06 5.70
C ASP A 483 10.42 2.60 4.63
N VAL A 484 9.93 1.90 3.59
CA VAL A 484 10.75 1.41 2.49
C VAL A 484 11.53 2.54 1.80
N THR A 485 12.74 2.21 1.38
CA THR A 485 13.62 3.14 0.66
C THR A 485 13.58 2.92 -0.86
N ALA A 486 12.75 1.99 -1.34
CA ALA A 486 12.60 1.65 -2.75
C ALA A 486 11.13 1.38 -3.12
N TRP A 487 10.70 1.91 -4.28
CA TRP A 487 9.31 1.83 -4.78
C TRP A 487 9.16 1.99 -6.30
N SER A 488 10.23 1.76 -7.06
CA SER A 488 10.23 1.90 -8.53
C SER A 488 9.23 0.96 -9.19
N LEU A 489 8.20 1.49 -9.87
CA LEU A 489 7.20 0.69 -10.57
C LEU A 489 7.81 -0.24 -11.64
N PRO A 490 8.79 0.19 -12.49
CA PRO A 490 9.45 -0.72 -13.40
C PRO A 490 10.06 -1.95 -12.73
N LEU A 491 10.70 -1.76 -11.57
CA LEU A 491 11.30 -2.87 -10.83
C LEU A 491 10.24 -3.73 -10.15
N MET A 492 9.22 -3.13 -9.54
CA MET A 492 8.14 -3.85 -8.86
C MET A 492 7.28 -4.69 -9.81
N PHE A 493 7.08 -4.20 -11.04
CA PHE A 493 6.38 -4.92 -12.11
C PHE A 493 7.30 -5.87 -12.88
N ASN A 494 8.60 -5.77 -12.69
CA ASN A 494 9.63 -6.45 -13.47
C ASN A 494 9.47 -6.20 -14.99
N ILE A 495 9.21 -4.94 -15.36
CA ILE A 495 8.94 -4.48 -16.71
C ILE A 495 10.06 -3.58 -17.19
N ASP A 496 10.54 -3.83 -18.41
CA ASP A 496 11.55 -2.98 -19.03
C ASP A 496 10.99 -1.61 -19.36
N VAL A 497 11.60 -0.57 -18.80
CA VAL A 497 11.28 0.83 -19.09
C VAL A 497 12.55 1.55 -19.50
N LEU A 498 12.53 2.10 -20.71
CA LEU A 498 13.69 2.77 -21.31
C LEU A 498 13.57 4.28 -21.14
N ARG A 499 14.67 4.91 -20.74
CA ARG A 499 14.79 6.37 -20.66
C ARG A 499 15.30 6.92 -21.98
N CYS A 500 14.51 7.78 -22.62
CA CYS A 500 14.86 8.41 -23.90
C CYS A 500 15.53 9.77 -23.68
N SER A 501 16.64 10.02 -24.36
CA SER A 501 17.33 11.32 -24.32
C SER A 501 16.75 12.35 -25.30
N ARG A 502 15.77 11.98 -26.13
CA ARG A 502 15.08 12.84 -27.09
C ARG A 502 13.58 12.75 -26.90
N SER A 503 12.88 13.86 -27.17
CA SER A 503 11.42 13.86 -27.19
C SER A 503 10.86 12.87 -28.21
N VAL A 504 9.73 12.28 -27.89
CA VAL A 504 9.05 11.29 -28.70
C VAL A 504 7.77 11.93 -29.26
N ALA A 505 7.59 11.85 -30.57
CA ALA A 505 6.34 12.29 -31.19
C ALA A 505 5.22 11.28 -30.86
N ILE A 506 4.10 11.77 -30.37
CA ILE A 506 2.92 10.96 -30.00
C ILE A 506 1.87 10.87 -31.12
N SER A 507 2.13 11.46 -32.29
CA SER A 507 1.22 11.40 -33.44
C SER A 507 1.02 9.94 -33.88
N GLY A 508 -0.22 9.52 -34.04
CA GLY A 508 -0.57 8.12 -34.36
C GLY A 508 -0.53 7.16 -33.18
N MET A 509 -0.58 7.69 -31.93
CA MET A 509 -0.71 6.91 -30.71
C MET A 509 -2.05 7.23 -30.03
N GLU A 510 -2.56 6.30 -29.23
CA GLU A 510 -3.78 6.47 -28.44
C GLU A 510 -3.42 6.83 -27.00
N ARG A 511 -4.13 7.84 -26.44
CA ARG A 511 -3.96 8.19 -25.02
C ARG A 511 -4.57 7.10 -24.15
N VAL A 512 -3.81 6.64 -23.15
CA VAL A 512 -4.25 5.59 -22.22
C VAL A 512 -5.24 6.17 -21.21
N ALA A 513 -6.37 5.50 -21.03
CA ALA A 513 -7.34 5.87 -20.01
C ALA A 513 -6.92 5.32 -18.60
N PRO A 514 -7.33 6.00 -17.51
CA PRO A 514 -7.03 5.54 -16.16
C PRO A 514 -7.47 4.11 -15.89
N GLY A 515 -6.51 3.21 -15.62
CA GLY A 515 -6.76 1.80 -15.34
C GLY A 515 -7.17 0.96 -16.54
N GLU A 516 -7.03 1.50 -17.76
CA GLU A 516 -7.28 0.76 -18.99
C GLU A 516 -6.38 -0.49 -19.09
N GLN A 517 -7.00 -1.59 -19.49
CA GLN A 517 -6.29 -2.80 -19.87
C GLN A 517 -6.83 -3.24 -21.23
N PRO A 518 -5.96 -3.50 -22.23
CA PRO A 518 -6.37 -4.02 -23.53
C PRO A 518 -7.06 -5.37 -23.40
N ARG A 519 -8.01 -5.63 -24.29
CA ARG A 519 -8.64 -6.95 -24.43
C ARG A 519 -7.71 -7.88 -25.17
N GLY A 520 -7.73 -9.17 -24.79
CA GLY A 520 -7.07 -10.21 -25.54
C GLY A 520 -7.81 -10.57 -26.83
N GLN A 521 -7.19 -11.39 -27.66
CA GLN A 521 -7.71 -11.81 -28.94
C GLN A 521 -7.71 -13.34 -29.08
N LEU A 522 -8.78 -13.88 -29.64
CA LEU A 522 -8.79 -15.24 -30.15
C LEU A 522 -8.34 -15.20 -31.63
N ILE A 523 -7.20 -15.80 -31.92
CA ILE A 523 -6.53 -15.72 -33.21
C ILE A 523 -6.73 -17.06 -33.94
N GLY A 524 -7.45 -17.03 -35.07
CA GLY A 524 -7.89 -18.18 -35.84
C GLY A 524 -9.41 -18.32 -35.76
N ASP A 525 -10.01 -18.81 -36.88
CA ASP A 525 -11.46 -18.97 -36.95
C ASP A 525 -11.92 -20.29 -36.33
N ASP A 526 -11.05 -21.31 -36.31
CA ASP A 526 -11.28 -22.63 -35.72
C ASP A 526 -9.92 -23.29 -35.40
N ALA A 527 -9.92 -24.32 -34.59
CA ALA A 527 -8.72 -25.09 -34.23
C ALA A 527 -9.08 -26.58 -34.23
N GLU A 528 -8.41 -27.37 -35.08
CA GLU A 528 -8.68 -28.82 -35.13
C GLU A 528 -8.03 -29.60 -33.97
N VAL A 529 -6.89 -29.13 -33.41
CA VAL A 529 -6.11 -29.86 -32.42
C VAL A 529 -6.06 -29.17 -31.05
N ALA A 530 -5.69 -27.92 -31.02
CA ALA A 530 -5.56 -27.20 -29.74
C ALA A 530 -5.63 -25.67 -29.91
N TRP A 531 -5.94 -24.98 -28.77
CA TRP A 531 -5.76 -23.55 -28.61
C TRP A 531 -4.57 -23.29 -27.68
N LEU A 532 -3.71 -22.34 -28.07
CA LEU A 532 -2.46 -22.02 -27.34
C LEU A 532 -2.47 -20.59 -26.82
N ALA A 533 -2.28 -20.39 -25.50
CA ALA A 533 -2.03 -19.08 -24.92
C ALA A 533 -0.57 -18.96 -24.52
N PRO A 534 0.23 -18.04 -25.14
CA PRO A 534 1.65 -17.88 -24.82
C PRO A 534 1.91 -17.64 -23.33
N GLY A 535 2.91 -18.30 -22.76
CA GLY A 535 3.31 -18.15 -21.38
C GLY A 535 4.07 -16.84 -21.11
N GLY A 536 4.26 -16.51 -19.83
CA GLY A 536 5.08 -15.37 -19.41
C GLY A 536 4.32 -14.07 -19.19
N SER A 537 3.00 -14.05 -19.34
CA SER A 537 2.16 -12.89 -19.12
C SER A 537 1.19 -13.09 -17.96
N LEU A 538 0.99 -12.06 -17.15
CA LEU A 538 -0.08 -12.05 -16.12
C LEU A 538 -1.47 -12.23 -16.71
N ALA A 539 -1.69 -11.80 -17.97
CA ALA A 539 -2.93 -12.05 -18.70
C ALA A 539 -3.16 -13.57 -18.89
N THR A 540 -2.11 -14.32 -19.24
CA THR A 540 -2.17 -15.79 -19.37
C THR A 540 -2.39 -16.46 -18.00
N ALA A 541 -1.85 -15.93 -16.91
CA ALA A 541 -2.15 -16.42 -15.56
C ALA A 541 -3.63 -16.22 -15.18
N ARG A 542 -4.23 -15.08 -15.52
CA ARG A 542 -5.67 -14.83 -15.38
C ARG A 542 -6.50 -15.78 -16.23
N LEU A 543 -6.11 -16.00 -17.47
CA LEU A 543 -6.78 -16.96 -18.35
C LEU A 543 -6.72 -18.38 -17.76
N MET A 544 -5.56 -18.81 -17.24
CA MET A 544 -5.45 -20.10 -16.54
C MET A 544 -6.44 -20.21 -15.37
N ALA A 545 -6.49 -19.20 -14.51
CA ALA A 545 -7.41 -19.17 -13.38
C ALA A 545 -8.88 -19.24 -13.82
N ALA A 546 -9.27 -18.44 -14.80
CA ALA A 546 -10.62 -18.40 -15.34
C ALA A 546 -11.00 -19.74 -15.99
N SER A 547 -10.14 -20.29 -16.84
CA SER A 547 -10.36 -21.58 -17.51
C SER A 547 -10.51 -22.74 -16.51
N LEU A 548 -9.72 -22.78 -15.45
CA LEU A 548 -9.84 -23.78 -14.39
C LEU A 548 -11.17 -23.65 -13.63
N ARG A 549 -11.70 -22.45 -13.45
CA ARG A 549 -13.01 -22.21 -12.83
C ARG A 549 -14.17 -22.65 -13.74
N GLU A 550 -14.04 -22.46 -15.04
CA GLU A 550 -14.99 -22.98 -16.03
C GLU A 550 -14.90 -24.50 -16.22
N GLY A 551 -13.92 -25.17 -15.61
CA GLY A 551 -13.74 -26.61 -15.69
C GLY A 551 -13.06 -27.09 -16.95
N LEU A 552 -12.45 -26.19 -17.73
CA LEU A 552 -11.71 -26.56 -18.95
C LEU A 552 -10.48 -27.41 -18.61
N LYS A 553 -10.14 -28.31 -19.52
CA LYS A 553 -8.92 -29.12 -19.46
C LYS A 553 -7.76 -28.30 -20.03
N VAL A 554 -6.88 -27.89 -19.17
CA VAL A 554 -5.72 -27.05 -19.48
C VAL A 554 -4.45 -27.84 -19.23
N ARG A 555 -3.54 -27.84 -20.20
CA ARG A 555 -2.18 -28.34 -20.03
C ARG A 555 -1.18 -27.19 -20.11
N SER A 556 0.02 -27.40 -19.60
CA SER A 556 1.10 -26.40 -19.72
C SER A 556 2.46 -27.08 -19.85
N ASN A 557 3.31 -26.50 -20.70
CA ASN A 557 4.68 -26.95 -20.92
C ASN A 557 5.64 -26.44 -19.84
N GLU A 558 6.66 -27.24 -19.55
CA GLU A 558 7.76 -26.88 -18.63
C GLU A 558 8.94 -26.22 -19.35
N ARG A 559 9.03 -26.35 -20.67
CA ARG A 559 10.11 -25.84 -21.51
C ARG A 559 9.57 -25.22 -22.78
N PRO A 560 10.26 -24.22 -23.35
CA PRO A 560 9.87 -23.65 -24.62
C PRO A 560 9.69 -24.69 -25.72
N PHE A 561 8.84 -24.40 -26.71
CA PHE A 561 8.66 -25.22 -27.91
C PHE A 561 8.39 -24.33 -29.12
N VAL A 562 8.61 -24.86 -30.31
CA VAL A 562 8.34 -24.21 -31.59
C VAL A 562 7.26 -24.96 -32.33
N HIS A 563 6.17 -24.27 -32.70
CA HIS A 563 5.10 -24.73 -33.54
C HIS A 563 5.00 -23.84 -34.82
N GLY A 564 5.15 -24.43 -35.96
CA GLY A 564 5.30 -23.67 -37.21
C GLY A 564 6.51 -22.72 -37.15
N ASP A 565 6.28 -21.44 -37.41
CA ASP A 565 7.31 -20.39 -37.34
C ASP A 565 7.29 -19.63 -36.00
N ARG A 566 6.50 -20.07 -35.00
CA ARG A 566 6.29 -19.38 -33.73
C ARG A 566 6.90 -20.13 -32.56
N GLU A 567 7.68 -19.40 -31.76
CA GLU A 567 8.19 -19.90 -30.50
C GLU A 567 7.18 -19.61 -29.35
N PHE A 568 7.00 -20.61 -28.48
CA PHE A 568 6.16 -20.54 -27.30
C PHE A 568 7.02 -20.78 -26.06
N SER A 569 6.99 -19.84 -25.14
CA SER A 569 7.73 -19.90 -23.87
C SER A 569 7.26 -21.03 -22.95
N ALA A 570 8.06 -21.40 -21.97
CA ALA A 570 7.60 -22.23 -20.85
C ALA A 570 6.40 -21.57 -20.18
N GLY A 571 5.44 -22.37 -19.72
CA GLY A 571 4.21 -21.86 -19.11
C GLY A 571 3.09 -21.56 -20.09
N THR A 572 3.25 -21.76 -21.40
CA THR A 572 2.18 -21.68 -22.38
C THR A 572 1.03 -22.61 -21.99
N LEU A 573 -0.20 -22.10 -22.06
CA LEU A 573 -1.39 -22.90 -21.83
C LEU A 573 -1.80 -23.57 -23.14
N ILE A 574 -2.17 -24.84 -23.04
CA ILE A 574 -2.60 -25.70 -24.18
C ILE A 574 -3.98 -26.22 -23.82
N PHE A 575 -4.96 -25.88 -24.65
CA PHE A 575 -6.36 -26.35 -24.53
C PHE A 575 -6.63 -27.35 -25.65
N PRO A 576 -6.47 -28.67 -25.38
CA PRO A 576 -6.75 -29.69 -26.41
C PRO A 576 -8.23 -29.69 -26.76
N VAL A 577 -8.55 -29.59 -28.05
CA VAL A 577 -9.94 -29.61 -28.52
C VAL A 577 -10.62 -30.94 -28.13
N ALA A 578 -9.95 -32.08 -28.31
CA ALA A 578 -10.49 -33.39 -28.00
C ALA A 578 -10.81 -33.65 -26.51
N ASP A 579 -10.21 -32.89 -25.57
CA ASP A 579 -10.38 -33.05 -24.14
C ASP A 579 -11.40 -32.06 -23.54
N ASN A 580 -11.89 -31.11 -24.35
CA ASN A 580 -12.77 -30.00 -23.91
C ASN A 580 -14.15 -30.08 -24.61
N PRO A 581 -15.17 -29.35 -24.12
CA PRO A 581 -16.47 -29.27 -24.74
C PRO A 581 -16.45 -28.68 -26.15
N ASP A 582 -17.48 -28.96 -26.93
CA ASP A 582 -17.60 -28.52 -28.35
C ASP A 582 -17.67 -26.97 -28.48
N ASP A 583 -18.06 -26.26 -27.43
CA ASP A 583 -18.14 -24.78 -27.35
C ASP A 583 -16.86 -24.13 -26.81
N LEU A 584 -15.73 -24.85 -26.80
CA LEU A 584 -14.44 -24.38 -26.29
C LEU A 584 -14.02 -23.05 -26.91
N ALA A 585 -14.18 -22.90 -28.25
CA ALA A 585 -13.79 -21.65 -28.90
C ALA A 585 -14.63 -20.45 -28.46
N GLU A 586 -15.93 -20.63 -28.26
CA GLU A 586 -16.84 -19.59 -27.77
C GLU A 586 -16.48 -19.21 -26.34
N THR A 587 -16.24 -20.20 -25.47
CA THR A 587 -15.80 -19.98 -24.08
C THR A 587 -14.46 -19.22 -24.04
N LEU A 588 -13.48 -19.63 -24.85
CA LEU A 588 -12.19 -18.93 -24.92
C LEU A 588 -12.33 -17.50 -25.41
N ALA A 589 -13.23 -17.24 -26.39
CA ALA A 589 -13.50 -15.89 -26.89
C ALA A 589 -14.01 -14.95 -25.79
N GLU A 590 -14.87 -15.43 -24.90
CA GLU A 590 -15.33 -14.65 -23.72
C GLU A 590 -14.22 -14.43 -22.71
N LEU A 591 -13.41 -15.47 -22.45
CA LEU A 591 -12.34 -15.40 -21.47
C LEU A 591 -11.20 -14.45 -21.90
N VAL A 592 -10.82 -14.41 -23.17
CA VAL A 592 -9.76 -13.51 -23.67
C VAL A 592 -10.16 -12.04 -23.55
N GLU A 593 -11.43 -11.71 -23.74
CA GLU A 593 -11.91 -10.33 -23.56
C GLU A 593 -11.72 -9.81 -22.11
N THR A 594 -11.91 -10.68 -21.12
CA THR A 594 -11.86 -10.31 -19.71
C THR A 594 -10.47 -10.44 -19.09
N THR A 595 -9.63 -11.34 -19.61
CA THR A 595 -8.31 -11.64 -19.07
C THR A 595 -7.18 -10.85 -19.73
N GLY A 596 -7.40 -10.38 -20.98
CA GLY A 596 -6.41 -9.71 -21.80
C GLY A 596 -5.38 -10.65 -22.45
N ALA A 597 -5.59 -11.97 -22.38
CA ALA A 597 -4.69 -12.95 -22.96
C ALA A 597 -5.01 -13.22 -24.41
N ASP A 598 -3.98 -13.33 -25.27
CA ASP A 598 -4.15 -13.82 -26.63
C ASP A 598 -4.15 -15.35 -26.66
N VAL A 599 -5.02 -15.93 -27.49
CA VAL A 599 -5.14 -17.37 -27.68
C VAL A 599 -5.14 -17.67 -29.16
N ILE A 600 -4.34 -18.67 -29.57
CA ILE A 600 -4.04 -18.98 -30.97
C ILE A 600 -4.50 -20.41 -31.29
N GLY A 601 -5.36 -20.56 -32.31
CA GLY A 601 -5.78 -21.87 -32.82
C GLY A 601 -4.67 -22.57 -33.61
N VAL A 602 -4.54 -23.89 -33.44
CA VAL A 602 -3.61 -24.75 -34.20
C VAL A 602 -4.31 -26.02 -34.68
N ASP A 603 -4.06 -26.39 -35.96
CA ASP A 603 -4.71 -27.51 -36.65
C ASP A 603 -3.89 -28.78 -36.58
N ASP A 604 -2.66 -28.73 -36.13
CA ASP A 604 -1.81 -29.89 -35.89
C ASP A 604 -1.02 -29.79 -34.61
N GLY A 605 -0.50 -30.92 -34.13
CA GLY A 605 0.32 -30.98 -32.91
C GLY A 605 1.80 -31.23 -33.23
N TRP A 606 2.28 -30.88 -34.46
CA TRP A 606 3.66 -31.11 -34.85
C TRP A 606 4.59 -30.03 -34.33
N ILE A 607 5.32 -30.37 -33.28
CA ILE A 607 6.33 -29.50 -32.67
C ILE A 607 7.68 -29.78 -33.31
N THR A 608 8.32 -28.73 -33.83
CA THR A 608 9.62 -28.84 -34.52
C THR A 608 10.80 -28.80 -33.53
N GLU A 609 10.67 -28.08 -32.43
CA GLU A 609 11.66 -28.01 -31.35
C GLU A 609 10.95 -28.00 -29.99
N GLY A 610 11.50 -28.65 -28.99
CA GLY A 610 10.92 -28.73 -27.64
C GLY A 610 9.90 -29.87 -27.44
N PRO A 611 9.10 -29.83 -26.34
CA PRO A 611 8.18 -30.90 -26.00
C PRO A 611 6.88 -30.86 -26.82
N ASN A 612 6.48 -31.97 -27.39
CA ASN A 612 5.15 -32.13 -27.99
C ASN A 612 4.04 -32.13 -26.93
N PHE A 613 2.79 -31.88 -27.32
CA PHE A 613 1.62 -31.80 -26.41
C PHE A 613 1.37 -33.08 -25.60
N GLY A 614 1.84 -34.24 -26.03
CA GLY A 614 1.78 -35.52 -25.31
C GLY A 614 3.02 -35.85 -24.46
N SER A 615 4.00 -34.93 -24.38
CA SER A 615 5.24 -35.17 -23.62
C SER A 615 4.98 -35.17 -22.12
N ASN A 616 5.81 -35.90 -21.36
CA ASN A 616 5.85 -35.82 -19.90
C ASN A 616 6.25 -34.43 -19.37
N ARG A 617 6.76 -33.54 -20.23
CA ARG A 617 7.07 -32.13 -19.95
C ARG A 617 5.88 -31.18 -20.18
N VAL A 618 4.73 -31.75 -20.56
CA VAL A 618 3.45 -31.04 -20.69
C VAL A 618 2.49 -31.65 -19.69
N ARG A 619 2.19 -30.86 -18.65
CA ARG A 619 1.37 -31.29 -17.51
C ARG A 619 -0.05 -30.79 -17.60
N THR A 620 -1.02 -31.63 -17.25
CA THR A 620 -2.39 -31.20 -17.04
C THR A 620 -2.44 -30.40 -15.73
N ILE A 621 -2.93 -29.17 -15.79
CA ILE A 621 -3.17 -28.34 -14.61
C ILE A 621 -4.50 -28.76 -14.00
N VAL A 622 -4.51 -28.93 -12.71
CA VAL A 622 -5.70 -29.34 -11.98
C VAL A 622 -6.16 -28.19 -11.11
N ALA A 623 -7.45 -27.84 -11.20
CA ALA A 623 -8.05 -26.81 -10.39
C ALA A 623 -7.89 -27.10 -8.88
N PRO A 624 -7.03 -26.38 -8.13
CA PRO A 624 -6.79 -26.68 -6.73
C PRO A 624 -7.84 -26.05 -5.81
N ARG A 625 -8.12 -26.71 -4.71
CA ARG A 625 -8.81 -26.12 -3.55
C ARG A 625 -7.77 -25.56 -2.61
N ILE A 626 -7.81 -24.29 -2.36
CA ILE A 626 -6.76 -23.54 -1.67
C ILE A 626 -7.26 -23.11 -0.30
N ALA A 627 -6.53 -23.47 0.77
CA ALA A 627 -6.70 -22.93 2.11
C ALA A 627 -5.66 -21.84 2.36
N LEU A 628 -6.08 -20.73 2.93
CA LEU A 628 -5.21 -19.63 3.34
C LEU A 628 -5.32 -19.46 4.85
N ALA A 629 -4.19 -19.54 5.55
CA ALA A 629 -4.16 -19.28 6.98
C ALA A 629 -4.59 -17.84 7.27
N TRP A 630 -5.53 -17.68 8.19
CA TRP A 630 -6.19 -16.42 8.51
C TRP A 630 -6.29 -16.28 10.02
N ASP A 631 -5.96 -15.14 10.57
CA ASP A 631 -5.90 -14.91 12.01
C ASP A 631 -4.47 -14.93 12.57
N GLU A 632 -4.31 -14.59 13.86
CA GLU A 632 -3.02 -14.74 14.52
C GLU A 632 -2.49 -16.18 14.40
N PRO A 633 -1.21 -16.34 14.13
CA PRO A 633 -0.10 -15.40 14.20
C PRO A 633 0.27 -14.77 12.84
N THR A 634 -0.59 -14.80 11.83
CA THR A 634 -0.30 -14.14 10.55
C THR A 634 -0.13 -12.63 10.76
N GLY A 635 0.75 -12.02 10.00
CA GLY A 635 0.89 -10.57 9.96
C GLY A 635 -0.45 -9.90 9.60
N ARG A 636 -0.68 -8.68 10.08
CA ARG A 636 -1.98 -7.99 9.93
C ARG A 636 -2.39 -7.77 8.47
N TYR A 637 -1.42 -7.68 7.55
CA TYR A 637 -1.64 -7.35 6.14
C TYR A 637 -1.35 -8.52 5.21
N ALA A 638 -0.44 -9.42 5.59
CA ALA A 638 0.05 -10.48 4.72
C ALA A 638 -1.06 -11.41 4.16
N PRO A 639 -1.96 -11.98 4.98
CA PRO A 639 -3.02 -12.84 4.44
C PRO A 639 -3.99 -12.09 3.52
N GLY A 640 -4.21 -10.80 3.80
CA GLY A 640 -5.03 -9.93 2.95
C GLY A 640 -4.40 -9.69 1.58
N ALA A 641 -3.09 -9.44 1.53
CA ALA A 641 -2.34 -9.24 0.29
C ALA A 641 -2.34 -10.51 -0.58
N VAL A 642 -2.03 -11.68 0.00
CA VAL A 642 -2.13 -12.98 -0.70
C VAL A 642 -3.53 -13.20 -1.25
N ARG A 643 -4.56 -13.00 -0.41
CA ARG A 643 -5.96 -13.15 -0.82
C ARG A 643 -6.32 -12.21 -1.96
N PHE A 644 -5.91 -10.96 -1.90
CA PHE A 644 -6.18 -9.96 -2.92
C PHE A 644 -5.51 -10.31 -4.26
N VAL A 645 -4.23 -10.70 -4.24
CA VAL A 645 -3.53 -11.14 -5.46
C VAL A 645 -4.28 -12.31 -6.10
N LEU A 646 -4.60 -13.35 -5.34
CA LEU A 646 -5.25 -14.54 -5.89
C LEU A 646 -6.70 -14.27 -6.32
N GLU A 647 -7.51 -13.59 -5.51
CA GLU A 647 -8.95 -13.37 -5.81
C GLU A 647 -9.19 -12.22 -6.78
N ARG A 648 -8.43 -11.10 -6.68
CA ARG A 648 -8.72 -9.86 -7.42
C ARG A 648 -7.79 -9.62 -8.60
N GLN A 649 -6.49 -9.92 -8.46
CA GLN A 649 -5.57 -9.74 -9.58
C GLN A 649 -5.57 -10.95 -10.54
N ILE A 650 -5.70 -12.16 -10.00
CA ILE A 650 -5.66 -13.42 -10.79
C ILE A 650 -7.06 -13.99 -11.04
N GLY A 651 -8.01 -13.78 -10.13
CA GLY A 651 -9.39 -14.24 -10.28
C GLY A 651 -9.64 -15.68 -9.78
N TYR A 652 -8.80 -16.20 -8.86
CA TYR A 652 -8.94 -17.55 -8.32
C TYR A 652 -9.31 -17.53 -6.83
N PRO A 653 -10.36 -18.28 -6.40
CA PRO A 653 -10.87 -18.22 -5.04
C PRO A 653 -9.94 -18.95 -4.03
N VAL A 654 -9.88 -18.41 -2.82
CA VAL A 654 -9.22 -19.03 -1.67
C VAL A 654 -10.19 -19.16 -0.50
N VAL A 655 -9.93 -20.11 0.40
CA VAL A 655 -10.73 -20.34 1.61
C VAL A 655 -9.91 -19.92 2.82
N PRO A 656 -10.22 -18.77 3.45
CA PRO A 656 -9.58 -18.36 4.70
C PRO A 656 -9.92 -19.36 5.83
N ILE A 657 -8.89 -19.86 6.53
CA ILE A 657 -9.03 -20.81 7.63
C ILE A 657 -8.28 -20.28 8.85
N ARG A 658 -8.93 -20.24 10.01
CA ARG A 658 -8.29 -19.86 11.27
C ARG A 658 -7.08 -20.75 11.53
N VAL A 659 -5.93 -20.16 11.89
CA VAL A 659 -4.67 -20.90 12.08
C VAL A 659 -4.83 -22.04 13.09
N GLN A 660 -5.49 -21.78 14.22
CA GLN A 660 -5.76 -22.83 15.22
C GLN A 660 -6.62 -23.99 14.70
N THR A 661 -7.50 -23.72 13.72
CA THR A 661 -8.32 -24.76 13.08
C THR A 661 -7.48 -25.71 12.25
N LEU A 662 -6.36 -25.25 11.66
CA LEU A 662 -5.44 -26.09 10.90
C LEU A 662 -4.86 -27.26 11.71
N ARG A 663 -4.80 -27.15 13.03
CA ARG A 663 -4.32 -28.23 13.92
C ARG A 663 -5.13 -29.51 13.81
N ASN A 664 -6.39 -29.44 13.39
CA ASN A 664 -7.33 -30.57 13.40
C ASN A 664 -8.26 -30.61 12.18
N ALA A 665 -8.12 -29.65 11.23
CA ALA A 665 -8.98 -29.61 10.06
C ALA A 665 -8.77 -30.84 9.17
N ASP A 666 -9.82 -31.30 8.49
CA ASP A 666 -9.69 -32.29 7.42
C ASP A 666 -9.03 -31.64 6.20
N LEU A 667 -7.69 -31.60 6.21
CA LEU A 667 -6.87 -30.99 5.14
C LEU A 667 -6.93 -31.75 3.82
N ASN A 668 -7.47 -33.00 3.77
CA ASN A 668 -7.68 -33.72 2.51
C ASN A 668 -8.69 -33.01 1.58
N ARG A 669 -9.48 -32.07 2.12
CA ARG A 669 -10.38 -31.21 1.36
C ARG A 669 -9.64 -30.14 0.56
N PHE A 670 -8.36 -29.92 0.81
CA PHE A 670 -7.53 -28.93 0.15
C PHE A 670 -6.36 -29.59 -0.59
N ASP A 671 -5.94 -28.94 -1.65
CA ASP A 671 -4.80 -29.35 -2.46
C ASP A 671 -3.57 -28.47 -2.15
N VAL A 672 -3.82 -27.22 -1.72
CA VAL A 672 -2.81 -26.24 -1.30
C VAL A 672 -3.20 -25.63 0.04
N VAL A 673 -2.24 -25.48 0.94
CA VAL A 673 -2.32 -24.67 2.16
C VAL A 673 -1.26 -23.58 2.09
N ILE A 674 -1.67 -22.33 2.28
CA ILE A 674 -0.77 -21.19 2.29
C ILE A 674 -0.65 -20.66 3.72
N LEU A 675 0.58 -20.54 4.21
CA LEU A 675 0.94 -19.86 5.45
C LEU A 675 1.64 -18.53 5.07
N PRO A 676 0.95 -17.39 5.17
CA PRO A 676 1.51 -16.08 4.89
C PRO A 676 2.59 -15.68 5.90
N ASP A 677 3.25 -14.53 5.67
CA ASP A 677 4.15 -13.95 6.67
C ASP A 677 3.46 -13.75 8.02
N GLY A 678 4.19 -14.07 9.09
CA GLY A 678 3.73 -13.96 10.47
C GLY A 678 4.76 -14.55 11.43
N GLY A 679 4.65 -14.16 12.69
CA GLY A 679 5.53 -14.67 13.75
C GLY A 679 4.86 -15.75 14.59
N ARG A 680 5.63 -16.47 15.43
CA ARG A 680 5.10 -17.39 16.46
C ARG A 680 4.09 -18.44 15.96
N TYR A 681 4.28 -18.96 14.75
CA TYR A 681 3.46 -20.09 14.26
C TYR A 681 3.52 -21.31 15.18
N GLN A 682 4.65 -21.51 15.86
CA GLN A 682 4.81 -22.61 16.84
C GLN A 682 3.81 -22.49 18.00
N ASP A 683 3.54 -21.29 18.50
CA ASP A 683 2.57 -21.06 19.59
C ASP A 683 1.14 -21.43 19.15
N ALA A 684 0.78 -21.10 17.92
CA ALA A 684 -0.56 -21.32 17.38
C ALA A 684 -0.79 -22.77 16.94
N LEU A 685 0.17 -23.38 16.24
CA LEU A 685 0.06 -24.72 15.68
C LEU A 685 0.50 -25.79 16.69
N GLY A 686 1.57 -25.54 17.43
CA GLY A 686 2.21 -26.51 18.32
C GLY A 686 2.70 -27.75 17.58
N GLU A 687 3.23 -28.74 18.28
CA GLU A 687 3.68 -30.00 17.70
C GLU A 687 2.56 -30.73 16.92
N ARG A 688 1.35 -30.74 17.48
CA ARG A 688 0.22 -31.42 16.84
C ARG A 688 -0.15 -30.80 15.48
N GLY A 689 -0.14 -29.48 15.37
CA GLY A 689 -0.45 -28.81 14.11
C GLY A 689 0.68 -29.00 13.09
N ARG A 690 1.93 -28.94 13.54
CA ARG A 690 3.12 -29.30 12.74
C ARG A 690 3.00 -30.69 12.15
N ASP A 691 2.80 -31.73 13.01
CA ASP A 691 2.71 -33.11 12.59
C ASP A 691 1.54 -33.34 11.62
N HIS A 692 0.40 -32.70 11.89
CA HIS A 692 -0.77 -32.78 11.02
C HIS A 692 -0.51 -32.19 9.63
N LEU A 693 0.17 -31.05 9.54
CA LEU A 693 0.60 -30.46 8.26
C LEU A 693 1.63 -31.35 7.56
N ALA A 694 2.63 -31.87 8.30
CA ALA A 694 3.64 -32.76 7.76
C ALA A 694 3.03 -34.04 7.14
N ASP A 695 2.12 -34.69 7.86
CA ASP A 695 1.40 -35.89 7.39
C ASP A 695 0.56 -35.60 6.14
N TRP A 696 -0.13 -34.45 6.12
CA TRP A 696 -0.92 -34.04 4.97
C TRP A 696 -0.05 -33.73 3.75
N VAL A 697 1.10 -33.05 3.93
CA VAL A 697 2.06 -32.86 2.84
C VAL A 697 2.60 -34.22 2.37
N ALA A 698 3.03 -35.10 3.29
CA ALA A 698 3.53 -36.43 2.95
C ALA A 698 2.48 -37.25 2.19
N ALA A 699 1.20 -37.01 2.40
CA ALA A 699 0.10 -37.65 1.64
C ALA A 699 -0.15 -37.03 0.25
N GLY A 700 0.56 -35.96 -0.13
CA GLY A 700 0.50 -35.33 -1.46
C GLY A 700 -0.05 -33.90 -1.47
N GLY A 701 -0.21 -33.25 -0.31
CA GLY A 701 -0.55 -31.83 -0.21
C GLY A 701 0.59 -30.90 -0.65
N VAL A 702 0.26 -29.66 -1.00
CA VAL A 702 1.22 -28.60 -1.29
C VAL A 702 1.16 -27.55 -0.20
N LEU A 703 2.26 -27.35 0.51
CA LEU A 703 2.40 -26.32 1.52
C LEU A 703 3.21 -25.15 0.94
N VAL A 704 2.64 -23.95 0.95
CA VAL A 704 3.33 -22.70 0.57
C VAL A 704 3.54 -21.88 1.82
N THR A 705 4.79 -21.52 2.11
CA THR A 705 5.17 -20.69 3.25
C THR A 705 5.84 -19.40 2.79
N MET A 706 5.67 -18.29 3.53
CA MET A 706 6.22 -16.98 3.18
C MET A 706 6.88 -16.34 4.41
N ALA A 707 8.07 -15.80 4.22
CA ALA A 707 8.82 -15.02 5.22
C ALA A 707 8.84 -15.70 6.60
N GLY A 708 8.20 -15.16 7.64
CA GLY A 708 8.18 -15.72 8.98
C GLY A 708 7.57 -17.13 9.08
N ALA A 709 6.63 -17.50 8.20
CA ALA A 709 6.14 -18.87 8.11
C ALA A 709 7.21 -19.82 7.51
N THR A 710 8.06 -19.30 6.60
CA THR A 710 9.20 -20.06 6.07
C THR A 710 10.27 -20.25 7.15
N GLU A 711 10.53 -19.22 7.94
CA GLU A 711 11.42 -19.31 9.10
C GLU A 711 10.94 -20.37 10.10
N TRP A 712 9.65 -20.36 10.46
CA TRP A 712 9.04 -21.40 11.28
C TRP A 712 9.19 -22.80 10.67
N ALA A 713 8.94 -22.97 9.38
CA ALA A 713 9.05 -24.27 8.71
C ALA A 713 10.51 -24.77 8.61
N ALA A 714 11.46 -23.84 8.64
CA ALA A 714 12.90 -24.11 8.61
C ALA A 714 13.52 -24.27 10.02
N ASP A 715 12.76 -24.00 11.10
CA ASP A 715 13.24 -24.19 12.45
C ASP A 715 13.62 -25.65 12.72
N SER A 716 14.66 -25.90 13.53
CA SER A 716 15.17 -27.24 13.82
C SER A 716 14.17 -28.13 14.58
N GLU A 717 13.28 -27.54 15.36
CA GLU A 717 12.21 -28.27 16.08
C GLU A 717 11.02 -28.58 15.17
N VAL A 718 10.83 -27.83 14.07
CA VAL A 718 9.76 -28.01 13.09
C VAL A 718 10.19 -28.92 11.96
N ASP A 719 11.35 -28.72 11.39
CA ASP A 719 12.06 -29.53 10.39
C ASP A 719 11.23 -29.91 9.15
N LEU A 720 10.38 -28.97 8.69
CA LEU A 720 9.61 -29.12 7.47
C LEU A 720 10.42 -28.71 6.24
N LEU A 721 11.35 -27.77 6.40
CA LEU A 721 12.30 -27.31 5.38
C LEU A 721 13.73 -27.53 5.89
N ALA A 722 14.56 -28.14 5.04
CA ALA A 722 15.91 -28.61 5.38
C ALA A 722 16.99 -27.51 5.22
N PHE A 723 16.69 -26.28 5.57
CA PHE A 723 17.63 -25.15 5.64
C PHE A 723 17.34 -24.32 6.89
N ARG A 724 18.18 -23.35 7.21
CA ARG A 724 18.07 -22.61 8.49
C ARG A 724 18.24 -21.12 8.25
N ALA A 725 17.64 -20.30 9.10
CA ALA A 725 18.00 -18.88 9.23
C ALA A 725 19.44 -18.75 9.76
N GLU A 726 20.12 -17.71 9.30
CA GLU A 726 21.51 -17.42 9.68
C GLU A 726 21.55 -16.27 10.68
N ASN A 727 22.51 -16.32 11.60
CA ASN A 727 22.94 -15.18 12.39
C ASN A 727 23.83 -14.26 11.53
N GLN A 728 24.10 -13.05 12.04
CA GLN A 728 24.95 -12.07 11.36
C GLN A 728 26.36 -12.62 11.16
N VAL A 729 26.88 -12.47 9.95
CA VAL A 729 28.26 -12.87 9.61
C VAL A 729 29.25 -11.89 10.25
N ARG A 730 30.15 -12.40 11.08
CA ARG A 730 31.25 -11.63 11.66
C ARG A 730 32.51 -11.73 10.81
N ASP A 731 33.30 -10.67 10.78
CA ASP A 731 34.60 -10.70 10.12
C ASP A 731 35.52 -11.71 10.85
N PRO A 732 36.17 -12.65 10.15
CA PRO A 732 37.01 -13.69 10.78
C PRO A 732 38.16 -13.12 11.61
N ASP A 733 38.59 -11.88 11.35
CA ASP A 733 39.65 -11.20 12.07
C ASP A 733 39.24 -10.60 13.43
N SER A 734 37.94 -10.66 13.78
CA SER A 734 37.41 -10.12 15.07
C SER A 734 37.30 -11.16 16.19
N THR A 735 37.59 -12.42 15.96
CA THR A 735 37.42 -13.49 16.95
C THR A 735 38.74 -14.10 17.40
N GLU A 736 39.44 -13.47 18.34
CA GLU A 736 40.25 -14.17 19.35
C GLU A 736 39.53 -14.08 20.71
N ASN A 737 38.51 -14.93 20.91
CA ASN A 737 37.92 -15.10 22.23
C ASN A 737 38.35 -16.43 22.85
N GLY A 738 39.08 -16.31 23.95
CA GLY A 738 39.42 -17.44 24.79
C GLY A 738 38.20 -17.98 25.53
N ASP A 739 38.10 -19.30 25.62
CA ASP A 739 37.13 -20.06 26.39
C ASP A 739 36.88 -19.44 27.77
N ALA A 740 35.66 -18.92 27.98
CA ALA A 740 35.21 -18.51 29.29
C ALA A 740 34.70 -19.72 30.07
N ASP A 741 35.48 -20.14 31.03
CA ASP A 741 35.11 -21.20 32.01
C ASP A 741 33.91 -20.72 32.83
N GLU A 742 32.81 -21.44 32.85
CA GLU A 742 31.62 -21.17 33.68
C GLU A 742 31.95 -21.29 35.17
N SER A 743 32.27 -20.20 35.81
CA SER A 743 32.38 -20.12 37.25
C SER A 743 31.13 -19.54 37.90
N SER A 744 30.40 -20.36 38.63
CA SER A 744 29.25 -19.98 39.46
C SER A 744 29.69 -19.15 40.69
N GLY A 745 29.97 -17.87 40.48
CA GLY A 745 30.37 -16.97 41.58
C GLY A 745 29.81 -15.56 41.41
N ARG A 746 29.58 -14.84 42.51
CA ARG A 746 29.12 -13.43 42.58
C ARG A 746 30.08 -12.42 41.88
N ARG A 747 31.24 -12.85 41.45
CA ARG A 747 32.26 -12.03 40.78
C ARG A 747 32.90 -12.86 39.69
N VAL A 748 33.11 -12.24 38.55
CA VAL A 748 33.85 -12.79 37.40
C VAL A 748 35.32 -12.31 37.44
N PRO A 749 36.27 -13.03 36.80
CA PRO A 749 37.64 -12.56 36.62
C PRO A 749 37.69 -11.15 35.99
N GLY A 750 38.62 -10.32 36.46
CA GLY A 750 38.82 -9.00 35.84
C GLY A 750 39.48 -9.12 34.46
N THR A 751 38.95 -8.39 33.49
CA THR A 751 39.52 -8.30 32.14
C THR A 751 40.01 -6.87 31.91
N LEU A 752 41.24 -6.76 31.39
CA LEU A 752 41.76 -5.46 30.95
C LEU A 752 41.30 -5.22 29.51
N ILE A 753 40.67 -4.09 29.29
CA ILE A 753 40.23 -3.63 27.95
C ILE A 753 41.22 -2.53 27.53
N GLU A 754 42.02 -2.81 26.52
CA GLU A 754 43.12 -1.95 26.07
C GLU A 754 42.78 -1.14 24.81
N SER A 755 41.69 -1.49 24.09
CA SER A 755 41.25 -0.77 22.91
C SER A 755 39.72 -0.72 22.79
N ALA A 756 39.21 0.20 21.95
CA ALA A 756 37.81 0.27 21.61
C ALA A 756 37.32 -1.01 20.90
N GLU A 757 38.15 -1.61 20.08
CA GLU A 757 37.83 -2.86 19.37
C GLU A 757 37.64 -4.03 20.36
N GLN A 758 38.50 -4.10 21.41
CA GLN A 758 38.30 -5.10 22.46
C GLN A 758 37.05 -4.87 23.30
N PHE A 759 36.69 -3.62 23.53
CA PHE A 759 35.42 -3.28 24.18
C PHE A 759 34.24 -3.73 23.34
N GLU A 760 34.20 -3.39 22.04
CA GLU A 760 33.14 -3.80 21.12
C GLU A 760 33.03 -5.34 21.03
N ALA A 761 34.14 -6.05 20.93
CA ALA A 761 34.14 -7.52 20.92
C ALA A 761 33.57 -8.15 22.19
N LEU A 762 33.75 -7.50 23.36
CA LEU A 762 33.23 -7.98 24.64
C LEU A 762 31.75 -7.67 24.88
N VAL A 763 31.23 -6.60 24.28
CA VAL A 763 29.83 -6.21 24.44
C VAL A 763 28.92 -6.77 23.35
N THR A 764 29.48 -7.23 22.24
CA THR A 764 28.73 -7.82 21.13
C THR A 764 28.34 -9.27 21.50
N PRO A 765 27.03 -9.63 21.45
CA PRO A 765 26.58 -11.00 21.71
C PRO A 765 27.21 -12.03 20.75
N GLU A 766 27.39 -13.30 21.17
CA GLU A 766 27.92 -14.35 20.33
C GLU A 766 26.96 -14.73 19.17
N GLU A 767 25.67 -14.66 19.43
CA GLU A 767 24.60 -14.88 18.44
C GLU A 767 23.81 -13.57 18.26
N GLU A 768 23.90 -13.00 17.08
CA GLU A 768 23.26 -11.75 16.72
C GLU A 768 22.49 -11.93 15.39
N THR A 769 21.27 -11.44 15.35
CA THR A 769 20.51 -11.44 14.08
C THR A 769 21.12 -10.44 13.10
N PRO A 770 21.01 -10.67 11.78
CA PRO A 770 21.40 -9.66 10.81
C PRO A 770 20.69 -8.32 11.05
N ASP A 771 21.36 -7.21 10.72
CA ASP A 771 20.77 -5.89 10.81
C ASP A 771 19.46 -5.81 10.01
N SER A 772 18.43 -5.20 10.60
CA SER A 772 17.15 -5.05 9.93
C SER A 772 17.25 -4.11 8.72
N VAL A 773 16.66 -4.52 7.60
CA VAL A 773 16.55 -3.74 6.38
C VAL A 773 15.18 -3.09 6.32
N ALA A 774 15.11 -1.77 6.21
CA ALA A 774 13.85 -1.03 6.20
C ALA A 774 12.93 -1.40 5.01
N GLY A 775 13.54 -1.65 3.84
CA GLY A 775 12.85 -2.11 2.65
C GLY A 775 13.60 -1.63 1.39
N VAL A 776 14.19 -2.58 0.68
CA VAL A 776 14.98 -2.36 -0.54
C VAL A 776 14.55 -3.31 -1.63
N ILE A 777 14.73 -2.91 -2.88
CA ILE A 777 14.53 -3.82 -4.02
C ILE A 777 15.88 -4.41 -4.41
N VAL A 778 15.96 -5.73 -4.37
CA VAL A 778 17.13 -6.51 -4.78
C VAL A 778 16.81 -7.44 -5.94
N ARG A 779 17.82 -7.83 -6.71
CA ARG A 779 17.68 -8.78 -7.82
C ARG A 779 17.84 -10.21 -7.33
N ALA A 780 17.01 -11.09 -7.89
CA ALA A 780 17.12 -12.53 -7.71
C ALA A 780 17.15 -13.23 -9.08
N GLU A 781 18.10 -14.16 -9.24
CA GLU A 781 18.24 -15.04 -10.39
C GLU A 781 17.34 -16.26 -10.26
N VAL A 782 16.61 -16.61 -11.31
CA VAL A 782 15.63 -17.70 -11.34
C VAL A 782 16.16 -18.87 -12.14
N ASP A 783 16.07 -20.08 -11.62
CA ASP A 783 16.38 -21.33 -12.35
C ASP A 783 15.29 -21.62 -13.36
N SER A 784 15.46 -21.18 -14.61
CA SER A 784 14.50 -21.35 -15.71
C SER A 784 14.22 -22.80 -16.10
N ASP A 785 15.06 -23.74 -15.68
CA ASP A 785 14.83 -25.18 -15.88
C ASP A 785 13.82 -25.80 -14.89
N HIS A 786 13.48 -25.07 -13.81
CA HIS A 786 12.53 -25.54 -12.82
C HIS A 786 11.08 -25.20 -13.20
N TRP A 787 10.15 -26.12 -13.00
CA TRP A 787 8.73 -25.93 -13.36
C TRP A 787 8.07 -24.71 -12.69
N LEU A 788 8.51 -24.32 -11.49
CA LEU A 788 8.00 -23.15 -10.76
C LEU A 788 8.39 -21.83 -11.48
N ALA A 789 9.44 -21.85 -12.27
CA ALA A 789 9.90 -20.72 -13.08
C ALA A 789 9.19 -20.60 -14.44
N ALA A 790 8.21 -21.48 -14.73
CA ALA A 790 7.51 -21.45 -16.02
C ALA A 790 6.82 -20.08 -16.24
N GLY A 791 7.22 -19.38 -17.29
CA GLY A 791 6.73 -18.03 -17.61
C GLY A 791 7.30 -16.91 -16.74
N VAL A 792 8.28 -17.19 -15.89
CA VAL A 792 9.00 -16.19 -15.08
C VAL A 792 10.26 -15.74 -15.81
N ALA A 793 10.62 -14.48 -15.71
CA ALA A 793 11.86 -13.95 -16.25
C ALA A 793 13.08 -14.56 -15.51
N GLU A 794 14.25 -14.60 -16.18
CA GLU A 794 15.50 -15.11 -15.60
C GLU A 794 15.97 -14.30 -14.38
N THR A 795 15.57 -13.04 -14.29
CA THR A 795 15.84 -12.17 -13.15
C THR A 795 14.52 -11.53 -12.70
N VAL A 796 14.26 -11.56 -11.40
CA VAL A 796 13.14 -10.87 -10.77
C VAL A 796 13.60 -9.92 -9.69
N ASN A 797 12.76 -8.94 -9.37
CA ASN A 797 13.04 -7.95 -8.34
C ASN A 797 12.22 -8.27 -7.08
N VAL A 798 12.90 -8.34 -5.94
CA VAL A 798 12.34 -8.75 -4.65
C VAL A 798 12.44 -7.60 -3.65
N LEU A 799 11.37 -7.29 -2.94
CA LEU A 799 11.43 -6.38 -1.80
C LEU A 799 11.91 -7.14 -0.56
N VAL A 800 13.10 -6.83 -0.08
CA VAL A 800 13.68 -7.39 1.15
C VAL A 800 13.41 -6.44 2.31
N ARG A 801 12.92 -7.01 3.44
CA ARG A 801 12.59 -6.29 4.67
C ARG A 801 12.92 -7.12 5.90
N GLY A 802 13.36 -6.43 6.97
CA GLY A 802 13.69 -7.11 8.23
C GLY A 802 15.10 -7.70 8.23
N ASP A 803 15.31 -8.72 9.02
CA ASP A 803 16.61 -9.27 9.39
C ASP A 803 16.81 -10.75 8.97
N ARG A 804 15.93 -11.30 8.13
CA ARG A 804 15.95 -12.71 7.77
C ARG A 804 16.96 -12.98 6.64
N VAL A 805 17.91 -13.86 6.90
CA VAL A 805 18.83 -14.42 5.91
C VAL A 805 18.85 -15.95 6.10
N PHE A 806 18.85 -16.70 5.02
CA PHE A 806 18.78 -18.16 5.08
C PHE A 806 19.93 -18.83 4.36
N GLN A 807 20.34 -19.99 4.85
CA GLN A 807 21.28 -20.87 4.14
C GLN A 807 20.62 -21.42 2.86
N PRO A 808 21.39 -21.68 1.78
CA PRO A 808 20.87 -22.42 0.64
C PRO A 808 20.51 -23.86 1.02
N ILE A 809 19.37 -24.37 0.50
CA ILE A 809 19.03 -25.79 0.62
C ILE A 809 19.96 -26.65 -0.24
N SER A 810 20.41 -27.77 0.27
CA SER A 810 21.30 -28.69 -0.48
C SER A 810 20.53 -29.45 -1.57
N ARG A 811 21.20 -29.82 -2.66
CA ARG A 811 20.58 -30.42 -3.85
C ARG A 811 19.95 -31.80 -3.63
N ASP A 812 20.38 -32.53 -2.62
CA ASP A 812 19.81 -33.80 -2.22
C ASP A 812 18.52 -33.65 -1.40
N GLN A 813 18.32 -32.50 -0.79
CA GLN A 813 17.13 -32.18 0.01
C GLN A 813 16.09 -31.37 -0.74
N GLY A 814 16.51 -30.46 -1.63
CA GLY A 814 15.59 -29.58 -2.34
C GLY A 814 16.21 -28.85 -3.54
N ARG A 815 15.59 -27.74 -3.91
CA ARG A 815 16.06 -26.86 -4.98
C ARG A 815 15.95 -25.40 -4.55
N ASN A 816 16.98 -24.61 -4.81
CA ASN A 816 16.94 -23.16 -4.76
C ASN A 816 16.44 -22.68 -6.13
N VAL A 817 15.15 -22.40 -6.25
CA VAL A 817 14.50 -22.01 -7.51
C VAL A 817 14.80 -20.58 -7.90
N ALA A 818 14.88 -19.69 -6.91
CA ALA A 818 15.38 -18.34 -7.08
C ALA A 818 16.35 -18.03 -5.95
N ARG A 819 17.43 -17.32 -6.28
CA ARG A 819 18.46 -16.88 -5.34
C ARG A 819 18.80 -15.42 -5.59
N PHE A 820 19.17 -14.69 -4.57
CA PHE A 820 19.65 -13.33 -4.72
C PHE A 820 20.92 -13.28 -5.57
N ALA A 821 21.10 -12.20 -6.30
CA ALA A 821 22.24 -11.99 -7.19
C ALA A 821 23.57 -11.82 -6.43
N ALA A 822 24.69 -11.74 -7.14
CA ALA A 822 26.00 -11.42 -6.56
C ALA A 822 25.96 -10.05 -5.88
N ALA A 823 26.81 -9.83 -4.87
CA ALA A 823 26.77 -8.64 -4.03
C ALA A 823 26.87 -7.31 -4.81
N ASP A 824 27.64 -7.27 -5.90
CA ASP A 824 27.80 -6.11 -6.78
C ASP A 824 26.62 -5.87 -7.71
N GLU A 825 25.79 -6.88 -7.99
CA GLU A 825 24.61 -6.83 -8.83
C GLU A 825 23.29 -6.85 -8.01
N LEU A 826 23.38 -7.11 -6.69
CA LEU A 826 22.25 -7.36 -5.81
C LEU A 826 21.27 -6.17 -5.72
N LEU A 827 21.77 -4.98 -5.37
CA LEU A 827 20.93 -3.83 -5.10
C LEU A 827 20.38 -3.22 -6.40
N ALA A 828 19.05 -3.24 -6.56
CA ALA A 828 18.36 -2.60 -7.67
C ALA A 828 17.92 -1.17 -7.30
N SER A 829 17.39 -0.97 -6.08
CA SER A 829 16.91 0.33 -5.60
C SER A 829 16.87 0.37 -4.07
N GLY A 830 17.01 1.57 -3.50
CA GLY A 830 16.93 1.81 -2.06
C GLY A 830 18.30 1.81 -1.39
N TYR A 831 18.28 1.79 -0.05
CA TYR A 831 19.46 1.80 0.79
C TYR A 831 19.58 0.47 1.56
N LEU A 832 20.73 -0.19 1.39
CA LEU A 832 21.04 -1.49 2.01
C LEU A 832 22.40 -1.39 2.70
N TRP A 833 22.44 -1.82 3.95
CA TRP A 833 23.69 -1.92 4.73
C TRP A 833 24.72 -2.80 4.01
N GLU A 834 25.97 -2.45 4.07
CA GLU A 834 27.03 -3.17 3.34
C GLU A 834 27.16 -4.63 3.82
N GLU A 835 27.00 -4.88 5.11
CA GLU A 835 27.03 -6.22 5.70
C GLU A 835 25.88 -7.08 5.18
N ASN A 836 24.65 -6.54 5.17
CA ASN A 836 23.50 -7.24 4.61
C ASN A 836 23.66 -7.49 3.11
N ARG A 837 24.23 -6.52 2.36
CA ARG A 837 24.51 -6.69 0.93
C ARG A 837 25.46 -7.87 0.68
N ARG A 838 26.47 -8.03 1.51
CA ARG A 838 27.44 -9.13 1.41
C ARG A 838 26.82 -10.47 1.84
N GLN A 839 26.05 -10.47 2.93
CA GLN A 839 25.45 -11.70 3.46
C GLN A 839 24.26 -12.21 2.64
N LEU A 840 23.45 -11.33 2.06
CA LEU A 840 22.30 -11.71 1.20
C LEU A 840 22.74 -12.29 -0.15
N ALA A 841 23.96 -11.99 -0.63
CA ALA A 841 24.44 -12.47 -1.92
C ALA A 841 24.36 -14.01 -2.02
N PHE A 842 23.76 -14.49 -3.11
CA PHE A 842 23.53 -15.91 -3.40
C PHE A 842 22.62 -16.67 -2.43
N LYS A 843 21.99 -16.01 -1.45
CA LYS A 843 21.02 -16.64 -0.55
C LYS A 843 19.71 -16.93 -1.27
N PRO A 844 18.97 -17.97 -0.85
CA PRO A 844 17.72 -18.35 -1.52
C PRO A 844 16.63 -17.31 -1.31
N PHE A 845 15.85 -17.04 -2.38
CA PHE A 845 14.58 -16.34 -2.30
C PHE A 845 13.41 -17.35 -2.35
N VAL A 846 13.49 -18.34 -3.26
CA VAL A 846 12.47 -19.37 -3.38
C VAL A 846 13.10 -20.73 -3.34
N VAL A 847 12.59 -21.60 -2.47
CA VAL A 847 13.02 -23.00 -2.38
C VAL A 847 11.84 -23.94 -2.61
N THR A 848 12.14 -25.15 -3.09
CA THR A 848 11.18 -26.25 -3.15
C THR A 848 11.80 -27.51 -2.53
N GLN A 849 11.00 -28.24 -1.77
CA GLN A 849 11.38 -29.50 -1.13
C GLN A 849 10.24 -30.50 -1.24
N ASN A 850 10.57 -31.71 -1.69
CA ASN A 850 9.63 -32.84 -1.63
C ASN A 850 9.54 -33.34 -0.19
N HIS A 851 8.31 -33.60 0.26
CA HIS A 851 8.05 -34.25 1.55
C HIS A 851 7.05 -35.40 1.34
N GLY A 852 7.55 -36.64 1.35
CA GLY A 852 6.75 -37.79 0.97
C GLY A 852 6.27 -37.70 -0.48
N ARG A 853 4.93 -37.68 -0.70
CA ARG A 853 4.30 -37.49 -2.01
C ARG A 853 3.95 -36.05 -2.34
N GLY A 854 4.07 -35.16 -1.37
CA GLY A 854 3.74 -33.74 -1.51
C GLY A 854 4.97 -32.86 -1.68
N LEU A 855 4.73 -31.58 -1.59
CA LEU A 855 5.69 -30.55 -1.92
C LEU A 855 5.56 -29.36 -0.93
N ILE A 856 6.70 -28.81 -0.52
CA ILE A 856 6.77 -27.54 0.21
C ILE A 856 7.45 -26.52 -0.69
N VAL A 857 6.84 -25.34 -0.81
CA VAL A 857 7.39 -24.16 -1.50
C VAL A 857 7.59 -23.08 -0.45
N GLY A 858 8.85 -22.69 -0.20
CA GLY A 858 9.21 -21.65 0.76
C GLY A 858 9.67 -20.40 0.04
N PHE A 859 9.04 -19.26 0.34
CA PHE A 859 9.50 -17.91 -0.02
C PHE A 859 10.17 -17.31 1.21
N THR A 860 11.40 -16.88 1.10
CA THR A 860 12.13 -16.25 2.23
C THR A 860 11.67 -14.82 2.50
N GLU A 861 11.08 -14.17 1.50
CA GLU A 861 10.38 -12.89 1.58
C GLU A 861 8.93 -13.04 1.12
N ASP A 862 8.05 -12.13 1.49
CA ASP A 862 6.65 -12.16 1.04
C ASP A 862 6.52 -11.60 -0.39
N PRO A 863 6.19 -12.44 -1.41
CA PRO A 863 6.05 -11.99 -2.79
C PRO A 863 4.81 -11.13 -3.03
N SER A 864 3.90 -11.04 -2.08
CA SER A 864 2.59 -10.36 -2.21
C SER A 864 2.49 -9.04 -1.45
N VAL A 865 3.56 -8.57 -0.81
CA VAL A 865 3.56 -7.34 -0.01
C VAL A 865 2.83 -6.21 -0.74
N ARG A 866 1.82 -5.60 -0.06
CA ARG A 866 1.01 -4.48 -0.58
C ARG A 866 0.38 -4.75 -1.96
N ALA A 867 0.39 -5.99 -2.47
CA ALA A 867 -0.07 -6.41 -3.80
C ALA A 867 0.46 -5.53 -4.96
N TYR A 868 1.67 -4.99 -4.82
CA TYR A 868 2.31 -4.13 -5.81
C TYR A 868 3.58 -4.73 -6.45
N LEU A 869 3.98 -5.96 -6.04
CA LEU A 869 5.10 -6.70 -6.61
C LEU A 869 4.62 -7.58 -7.76
N ASP A 870 4.04 -6.96 -8.80
CA ASP A 870 3.44 -7.68 -9.94
C ASP A 870 4.42 -8.64 -10.62
N GLY A 871 5.71 -8.28 -10.68
CA GLY A 871 6.76 -9.13 -11.23
C GLY A 871 6.97 -10.46 -10.50
N LEU A 872 6.46 -10.59 -9.26
CA LEU A 872 6.52 -11.83 -8.48
C LEU A 872 5.23 -12.65 -8.54
N ASN A 873 4.14 -12.08 -9.07
CA ASN A 873 2.83 -12.74 -9.10
C ASN A 873 2.87 -14.08 -9.85
N MET A 874 3.68 -14.20 -10.92
CA MET A 874 3.80 -15.45 -11.67
C MET A 874 4.41 -16.58 -10.81
N LEU A 875 5.42 -16.29 -9.98
CA LEU A 875 5.99 -17.27 -9.05
C LEU A 875 4.94 -17.75 -8.03
N LEU A 876 4.18 -16.82 -7.47
CA LEU A 876 3.09 -17.13 -6.54
C LEU A 876 2.00 -17.97 -7.20
N VAL A 877 1.57 -17.58 -8.41
CA VAL A 877 0.57 -18.35 -9.20
C VAL A 877 1.05 -19.74 -9.49
N ASN A 878 2.31 -19.92 -9.87
CA ASN A 878 2.89 -21.23 -10.14
C ASN A 878 2.95 -22.09 -8.85
N ALA A 879 3.32 -21.49 -7.71
CA ALA A 879 3.35 -22.17 -6.40
C ALA A 879 1.96 -22.63 -5.95
N VAL A 880 0.91 -21.97 -6.39
CA VAL A 880 -0.47 -22.24 -5.94
C VAL A 880 -1.27 -23.05 -6.98
N LEU A 881 -1.27 -22.62 -8.27
CA LEU A 881 -2.11 -23.26 -9.27
C LEU A 881 -1.41 -24.42 -10.02
N ARG A 882 -0.07 -24.36 -10.20
CA ARG A 882 0.66 -25.39 -10.92
C ARG A 882 1.24 -26.49 -10.01
N ALA A 883 1.68 -26.14 -8.80
CA ALA A 883 2.34 -27.07 -7.89
C ALA A 883 1.55 -28.36 -7.60
N PRO A 884 0.20 -28.35 -7.49
CA PRO A 884 -0.56 -29.58 -7.30
C PRO A 884 -0.43 -30.61 -8.44
N SER A 885 -0.01 -30.20 -9.63
CA SER A 885 0.26 -31.09 -10.76
C SER A 885 1.64 -31.78 -10.68
N TYR A 886 2.47 -31.34 -9.72
CA TYR A 886 3.80 -31.89 -9.43
C TYR A 886 3.83 -32.70 -8.13
N SER A 887 2.76 -32.73 -7.38
CA SER A 887 2.56 -33.61 -6.24
C SER A 887 1.94 -34.95 -6.69
N ALA A 888 2.22 -36.04 -5.95
CA ALA A 888 1.68 -37.37 -6.22
C ALA A 888 0.44 -37.67 -5.35
N LYS A 889 -0.44 -36.71 -5.13
CA LYS A 889 -1.68 -36.88 -4.40
C LYS A 889 -2.56 -37.93 -5.11
N LEU A 890 -2.93 -38.97 -4.36
CA LEU A 890 -3.92 -39.92 -4.86
C LEU A 890 -5.30 -39.25 -4.84
N ARG A 891 -5.93 -39.17 -6.01
CA ARG A 891 -7.22 -38.53 -6.23
C ARG A 891 -8.32 -39.54 -6.45
#